data_e15d51b7a2512a114064d1cd5c10d85c
#
_entry.id   e15d51b7a2512a114064d1cd5c10d85c
#
_cell.length_a   1.000
_cell.length_b   1.000
_cell.length_c   1.000
_cell.angle_alpha   90.00
_cell.angle_beta   90.00
_cell.angle_gamma   90.00
#
_symmetry.space_group_name_H-M   'P 1'
#
loop_
_entity.id
_entity.type
_entity.pdbx_description
1 polymer ?
#
loop_
_entity_poly.entity_id
_entity_poly.type
_entity_poly.pdbx_seq_one_letter_code
_entity_poly.pdbx_strand_id
1 'polypeptide(L)'
;MKSKLAKIFKWKNILIGVSLLFFVICVLEGAVFYKNVSESIFARAMLNIQNAIQAFFMSTEINTEDVVETLDTQLTAYQRVLAYLYLATVVLAPFCTAAAVVSLAKSAWYRILTALKAFHKKQRIIICGYDSGTEQLISSIQKDSALPVILFTREEMSKEQRMKLGKKGVRVVEFSDYSEAQNLCRQYRAERAAYVILMHRKTTDNFSSFLELDKYVRSCLSGKTSSIPCYLFADNSIREVIDAYYDNREAEAGEGKLHLDLHILQLRELQAREVFQAKPVYTWNLESGKCNPEQYCHYQENAENPWNVHMLVAGFGELGQSVLVEAVTQSVMHPRSRIIIDVVDKQMKEQFLRFSKRFSSHIRESIEQNVLVDGLEVMYRIRLGEGSVLGGGSLDGLLELRFYHADIYHETFDHIVENVSSGSPLTYCAVCFSDAMRNITAATSLEKILRMMNNLNAPVVLASDRKERIMEYLQENDKQFKSIFVMAEERNFLTIDRIRTDEEERQAKEFNYKYNLLSQNMKLDSNAVKAVFDEEEMEKQWRKMPIFKRNSSRAMSSHGNVKKMLLSNTPNLSWKEVEEVFRIEDDQANVEYINANEMIKNFSMLEHRRWCYFMILNGYAYVDGVKNDMRKENPCILSWKDLCEKKPEYCRYDIAAFLPEMR
;
A
#
# COMPACT_ATOMS: atom_id res chain seq x y z
N MET A 1 -0.39 25.51 2.64
CA MET A 1 -0.45 25.53 1.17
C MET A 1 -1.57 26.42 0.61
N LYS A 2 -2.80 26.40 1.13
CA LYS A 2 -3.90 27.30 0.74
C LYS A 2 -3.56 28.80 0.78
N SER A 3 -2.73 29.26 1.74
CA SER A 3 -2.33 30.68 1.85
C SER A 3 -1.35 31.14 0.73
N LYS A 4 -0.49 30.25 0.22
CA LYS A 4 0.42 30.59 -0.90
C LYS A 4 -0.32 30.63 -2.25
N LEU A 5 -1.26 29.72 -2.48
CA LEU A 5 -2.10 29.72 -3.69
C LEU A 5 -3.04 30.93 -3.74
N ALA A 6 -3.66 31.29 -2.60
CA ALA A 6 -4.45 32.49 -2.50
C ALA A 6 -3.63 33.77 -2.73
N LYS A 7 -2.35 33.82 -2.31
CA LYS A 7 -1.44 34.91 -2.62
C LYS A 7 -1.09 34.99 -4.12
N ILE A 8 -0.80 33.85 -4.77
CA ILE A 8 -0.45 33.82 -6.21
C ILE A 8 -1.67 34.24 -7.06
N PHE A 9 -2.88 33.80 -6.68
CA PHE A 9 -4.10 34.20 -7.36
C PHE A 9 -4.41 35.70 -7.16
N LYS A 10 -4.17 36.23 -5.95
CA LYS A 10 -4.23 37.68 -5.70
C LYS A 10 -3.25 38.48 -6.56
N TRP A 11 -1.99 38.05 -6.68
CA TRP A 11 -0.99 38.78 -7.48
C TRP A 11 -1.30 38.81 -8.97
N LYS A 12 -1.79 37.70 -9.56
CA LYS A 12 -2.23 37.70 -10.96
C LYS A 12 -3.39 38.66 -11.20
N ASN A 13 -4.38 38.66 -10.33
CA ASN A 13 -5.53 39.54 -10.44
C ASN A 13 -5.14 41.01 -10.21
N ILE A 14 -4.19 41.29 -9.32
CA ILE A 14 -3.62 42.62 -9.11
C ILE A 14 -2.90 43.07 -10.37
N LEU A 15 -2.03 42.24 -10.98
CA LEU A 15 -1.31 42.56 -12.19
C LEU A 15 -2.24 42.90 -13.36
N ILE A 16 -3.29 42.06 -13.54
CA ILE A 16 -4.32 42.31 -14.57
C ILE A 16 -5.08 43.61 -14.28
N GLY A 17 -5.46 43.84 -13.04
CA GLY A 17 -6.16 45.07 -12.65
C GLY A 17 -5.32 46.34 -12.86
N VAL A 18 -4.04 46.31 -12.49
CA VAL A 18 -3.07 47.39 -12.70
C VAL A 18 -2.84 47.61 -14.19
N SER A 19 -2.66 46.55 -14.99
CA SER A 19 -2.49 46.70 -16.45
C SER A 19 -3.73 47.29 -17.10
N LEU A 20 -4.93 46.90 -16.67
CA LEU A 20 -6.20 47.50 -17.18
C LEU A 20 -6.32 48.99 -16.79
N LEU A 21 -5.93 49.36 -15.57
CA LEU A 21 -5.92 50.73 -15.11
C LEU A 21 -4.95 51.56 -15.94
N PHE A 22 -3.75 51.08 -16.19
CA PHE A 22 -2.76 51.76 -17.02
C PHE A 22 -3.25 51.92 -18.45
N PHE A 23 -3.90 50.91 -19.02
CA PHE A 23 -4.50 50.98 -20.34
C PHE A 23 -5.58 52.09 -20.41
N VAL A 24 -6.48 52.14 -19.41
CA VAL A 24 -7.51 53.16 -19.33
C VAL A 24 -6.91 54.58 -19.22
N ILE A 25 -5.87 54.77 -18.38
CA ILE A 25 -5.21 56.07 -18.26
C ILE A 25 -4.63 56.52 -19.60
N CYS A 26 -3.94 55.64 -20.33
CA CYS A 26 -3.38 55.94 -21.65
C CYS A 26 -4.44 56.28 -22.69
N VAL A 27 -5.60 55.60 -22.67
CA VAL A 27 -6.71 55.89 -23.55
C VAL A 27 -7.36 57.25 -23.23
N LEU A 28 -7.50 57.60 -21.95
CA LEU A 28 -8.04 58.88 -21.53
C LEU A 28 -7.12 60.06 -21.92
N GLU A 29 -5.80 59.91 -21.70
CA GLU A 29 -4.83 60.95 -22.12
C GLU A 29 -4.77 61.06 -23.63
N GLY A 30 -4.73 59.93 -24.34
CA GLY A 30 -4.80 59.95 -25.81
C GLY A 30 -6.08 60.61 -26.34
N ALA A 31 -7.21 60.47 -25.65
CA ALA A 31 -8.45 61.13 -26.02
C ALA A 31 -8.35 62.67 -25.87
N VAL A 32 -7.60 63.18 -24.92
CA VAL A 32 -7.32 64.59 -24.75
C VAL A 32 -6.35 65.07 -25.83
N PHE A 33 -5.25 64.35 -26.05
CA PHE A 33 -4.17 64.71 -26.95
C PHE A 33 -4.58 64.67 -28.43
N TYR A 34 -5.26 63.61 -28.88
CA TYR A 34 -5.69 63.44 -30.25
C TYR A 34 -7.01 64.16 -30.61
N LYS A 35 -7.57 64.95 -29.70
CA LYS A 35 -8.82 65.68 -29.94
C LYS A 35 -8.82 66.50 -31.20
N ASN A 36 -7.67 67.14 -31.53
CA ASN A 36 -7.53 68.06 -32.66
C ASN A 36 -6.77 67.42 -33.86
N VAL A 37 -6.39 66.14 -33.80
CA VAL A 37 -5.55 65.48 -34.83
C VAL A 37 -6.37 64.98 -36.01
N SER A 38 -7.66 64.62 -35.79
CA SER A 38 -8.52 64.14 -36.86
C SER A 38 -10.01 64.45 -36.57
N GLU A 39 -10.78 64.75 -37.61
CA GLU A 39 -12.26 64.93 -37.49
C GLU A 39 -12.99 63.58 -37.29
N SER A 40 -12.39 62.47 -37.74
CA SER A 40 -12.97 61.13 -37.62
C SER A 40 -12.85 60.57 -36.20
N ILE A 41 -14.01 60.31 -35.56
CA ILE A 41 -14.08 59.69 -34.22
C ILE A 41 -13.40 58.32 -34.23
N PHE A 42 -13.54 57.55 -35.31
CA PHE A 42 -12.94 56.23 -35.43
C PHE A 42 -11.40 56.28 -35.49
N ALA A 43 -10.83 57.24 -36.31
CA ALA A 43 -9.40 57.40 -36.40
C ALA A 43 -8.77 57.82 -35.05
N ARG A 44 -9.45 58.73 -34.31
CA ARG A 44 -9.02 59.13 -32.95
C ARG A 44 -9.05 57.97 -31.98
N ALA A 45 -10.09 57.11 -32.01
CA ALA A 45 -10.20 55.92 -31.15
C ALA A 45 -9.07 54.93 -31.45
N MET A 46 -8.78 54.70 -32.71
CA MET A 46 -7.66 53.80 -33.09
C MET A 46 -6.27 54.33 -32.65
N LEU A 47 -6.00 55.61 -32.80
CA LEU A 47 -4.76 56.23 -32.31
C LEU A 47 -4.64 56.13 -30.78
N ASN A 48 -5.75 56.36 -30.05
CA ASN A 48 -5.77 56.19 -28.60
C ASN A 48 -5.43 54.76 -28.16
N ILE A 49 -6.03 53.76 -28.82
CA ILE A 49 -5.80 52.35 -28.53
C ILE A 49 -4.36 51.97 -28.88
N GLN A 50 -3.85 52.43 -30.02
CA GLN A 50 -2.46 52.22 -30.45
C GLN A 50 -1.49 52.77 -29.43
N ASN A 51 -1.62 54.06 -29.01
CA ASN A 51 -0.81 54.67 -27.98
C ASN A 51 -0.88 53.93 -26.65
N ALA A 52 -2.06 53.51 -26.23
CA ALA A 52 -2.22 52.70 -25.00
C ALA A 52 -1.48 51.36 -25.06
N ILE A 53 -1.48 50.69 -26.21
CA ILE A 53 -0.71 49.45 -26.42
C ILE A 53 0.76 49.72 -26.43
N GLN A 54 1.21 50.76 -27.14
CA GLN A 54 2.61 51.16 -27.28
C GLN A 54 3.26 51.56 -25.94
N ALA A 55 2.49 52.12 -25.00
CA ALA A 55 2.95 52.43 -23.64
C ALA A 55 3.49 51.22 -22.90
N PHE A 56 2.94 50.00 -23.15
CA PHE A 56 3.47 48.75 -22.56
C PHE A 56 4.79 48.26 -23.17
N PHE A 57 5.22 48.84 -24.30
CA PHE A 57 6.45 48.50 -25.01
C PHE A 57 7.49 49.64 -25.03
N MET A 58 7.27 50.69 -24.26
CA MET A 58 8.14 51.92 -24.23
C MET A 58 8.26 52.61 -25.60
N SER A 59 7.21 52.57 -26.40
CA SER A 59 7.25 53.11 -27.77
C SER A 59 6.04 54.01 -28.06
N THR A 60 5.63 54.84 -27.12
CA THR A 60 4.50 55.74 -27.25
C THR A 60 4.71 56.79 -28.34
N GLU A 61 3.69 57.07 -29.15
CA GLU A 61 3.70 58.16 -30.13
C GLU A 61 3.54 59.52 -29.48
N ILE A 62 2.87 59.59 -28.34
CA ILE A 62 2.78 60.83 -27.55
C ILE A 62 4.13 60.97 -26.83
N ASN A 63 4.91 61.97 -27.27
CA ASN A 63 6.19 62.23 -26.66
C ASN A 63 5.99 62.75 -25.23
N THR A 64 6.73 62.17 -24.29
CA THR A 64 6.67 62.60 -22.88
C THR A 64 7.09 64.02 -22.67
N GLU A 65 7.98 64.57 -23.56
CA GLU A 65 8.38 65.97 -23.55
C GLU A 65 7.18 66.87 -23.90
N ASP A 66 6.39 66.55 -24.90
CA ASP A 66 5.22 67.30 -25.31
C ASP A 66 4.16 67.36 -24.19
N VAL A 67 4.02 66.25 -23.44
CA VAL A 67 3.09 66.18 -22.28
C VAL A 67 3.61 67.06 -21.13
N VAL A 68 4.93 67.12 -20.90
CA VAL A 68 5.54 67.98 -19.88
C VAL A 68 5.39 69.46 -20.26
N GLU A 69 5.64 69.85 -21.53
CA GLU A 69 5.41 71.20 -22.02
C GLU A 69 3.97 71.66 -21.89
N THR A 70 2.98 70.77 -22.10
CA THR A 70 1.57 71.09 -21.92
C THR A 70 1.18 71.32 -20.46
N LEU A 71 1.97 70.82 -19.48
CA LEU A 71 1.73 71.07 -18.05
C LEU A 71 1.92 72.53 -17.67
N ASP A 72 2.79 73.26 -18.39
CA ASP A 72 3.07 74.69 -18.18
C ASP A 72 1.99 75.61 -18.82
N THR A 73 1.08 75.04 -19.61
CA THR A 73 -0.03 75.79 -20.23
C THR A 73 -1.25 75.85 -19.29
N GLN A 74 -2.27 76.65 -19.65
CA GLN A 74 -3.54 76.82 -18.87
C GLN A 74 -4.40 75.53 -18.95
N LEU A 75 -3.95 74.42 -18.34
CA LEU A 75 -4.74 73.19 -18.22
C LEU A 75 -5.76 73.25 -17.06
N THR A 76 -6.87 72.61 -17.23
CA THR A 76 -7.81 72.33 -16.12
C THR A 76 -7.18 71.43 -15.10
N ALA A 77 -7.58 71.55 -13.83
CA ALA A 77 -7.02 70.68 -12.76
C ALA A 77 -7.12 69.19 -13.11
N TYR A 78 -8.22 68.73 -13.78
CA TYR A 78 -8.38 67.37 -14.26
C TYR A 78 -7.34 66.95 -15.30
N GLN A 79 -7.03 67.81 -16.28
CA GLN A 79 -6.04 67.51 -17.33
C GLN A 79 -4.63 67.42 -16.77
N ARG A 80 -4.26 68.24 -15.76
CA ARG A 80 -2.97 68.16 -15.09
C ARG A 80 -2.80 66.81 -14.36
N VAL A 81 -3.84 66.41 -13.61
CA VAL A 81 -3.81 65.10 -12.90
C VAL A 81 -3.66 63.95 -13.89
N LEU A 82 -4.40 63.98 -15.02
CA LEU A 82 -4.34 62.93 -16.04
C LEU A 82 -2.95 62.88 -16.71
N ALA A 83 -2.34 64.01 -17.02
CA ALA A 83 -0.98 64.11 -17.59
C ALA A 83 0.07 63.49 -16.64
N TYR A 84 0.01 63.81 -15.33
CA TYR A 84 0.91 63.17 -14.36
C TYR A 84 0.68 61.64 -14.24
N LEU A 85 -0.56 61.20 -14.26
CA LEU A 85 -0.89 59.77 -14.25
C LEU A 85 -0.42 59.07 -15.51
N TYR A 86 -0.50 59.74 -16.67
CA TYR A 86 0.04 59.21 -17.93
C TYR A 86 1.54 59.06 -17.89
N LEU A 87 2.29 60.09 -17.48
CA LEU A 87 3.77 60.03 -17.34
C LEU A 87 4.19 58.88 -16.40
N ALA A 88 3.54 58.72 -15.26
CA ALA A 88 3.78 57.60 -14.36
C ALA A 88 3.45 56.25 -15.03
N THR A 89 2.39 56.18 -15.83
CA THR A 89 1.97 54.97 -16.53
C THR A 89 2.96 54.55 -17.61
N VAL A 90 3.45 55.48 -18.41
CA VAL A 90 4.48 55.22 -19.47
C VAL A 90 5.74 54.59 -18.88
N VAL A 91 6.15 55.03 -17.66
CA VAL A 91 7.29 54.45 -16.96
C VAL A 91 6.95 53.08 -16.36
N LEU A 92 5.75 52.87 -15.80
CA LEU A 92 5.40 51.67 -15.02
C LEU A 92 4.76 50.55 -15.85
N ALA A 93 4.06 50.86 -16.95
CA ALA A 93 3.39 49.84 -17.77
C ALA A 93 4.35 48.78 -18.37
N PRO A 94 5.57 49.11 -18.84
CA PRO A 94 6.50 48.10 -19.32
C PRO A 94 6.93 47.08 -18.27
N PHE A 95 6.93 47.44 -16.98
CA PHE A 95 7.20 46.49 -15.92
C PHE A 95 6.10 45.43 -15.79
N CYS A 96 4.84 45.75 -16.11
CA CYS A 96 3.74 44.79 -16.18
C CYS A 96 3.98 43.77 -17.30
N THR A 97 4.42 44.24 -18.47
CA THR A 97 4.78 43.38 -19.61
C THR A 97 5.97 42.47 -19.26
N ALA A 98 7.03 43.06 -18.70
CA ALA A 98 8.18 42.30 -18.24
C ALA A 98 7.80 41.22 -17.21
N ALA A 99 6.96 41.56 -16.23
CA ALA A 99 6.46 40.63 -15.23
C ALA A 99 5.60 39.48 -15.85
N ALA A 100 4.79 39.78 -16.85
CA ALA A 100 4.02 38.79 -17.61
C ALA A 100 4.93 37.86 -18.41
N VAL A 101 5.93 38.43 -19.14
CA VAL A 101 6.93 37.65 -19.89
C VAL A 101 7.76 36.75 -18.97
N VAL A 102 8.23 37.27 -17.84
CA VAL A 102 8.98 36.48 -16.84
C VAL A 102 8.08 35.35 -16.28
N SER A 103 6.81 35.64 -16.01
CA SER A 103 5.86 34.61 -15.53
C SER A 103 5.62 33.48 -16.55
N LEU A 104 5.55 33.82 -17.85
CA LEU A 104 5.41 32.84 -18.93
C LEU A 104 6.73 32.10 -19.19
N ALA A 105 7.84 32.82 -19.25
CA ALA A 105 9.19 32.25 -19.45
C ALA A 105 9.55 31.28 -18.34
N LYS A 106 9.14 31.53 -17.09
CA LYS A 106 9.44 30.70 -15.95
C LYS A 106 8.89 29.25 -16.12
N SER A 107 7.70 29.08 -16.71
CA SER A 107 7.13 27.76 -16.98
C SER A 107 7.86 27.03 -18.12
N ALA A 108 8.23 27.76 -19.17
CA ALA A 108 9.02 27.21 -20.27
C ALA A 108 10.45 26.85 -19.81
N TRP A 109 11.08 27.69 -18.99
CA TRP A 109 12.40 27.48 -18.44
C TRP A 109 12.46 26.19 -17.58
N TYR A 110 11.47 25.95 -16.71
CA TYR A 110 11.41 24.71 -15.96
C TYR A 110 11.26 23.47 -16.85
N ARG A 111 10.51 23.56 -17.96
CA ARG A 111 10.42 22.46 -18.93
C ARG A 111 11.75 22.18 -19.62
N ILE A 112 12.46 23.23 -20.03
CA ILE A 112 13.78 23.11 -20.66
C ILE A 112 14.79 22.53 -19.67
N LEU A 113 14.86 23.05 -18.46
CA LEU A 113 15.78 22.56 -17.42
C LEU A 113 15.53 21.10 -17.05
N THR A 114 14.26 20.69 -16.91
CA THR A 114 13.93 19.30 -16.60
C THR A 114 14.25 18.37 -17.78
N ALA A 115 14.04 18.82 -19.01
CA ALA A 115 14.43 18.07 -20.20
C ALA A 115 15.96 17.91 -20.26
N LEU A 116 16.74 19.00 -20.08
CA LEU A 116 18.19 18.96 -20.08
C LEU A 116 18.73 18.05 -18.97
N LYS A 117 18.21 18.14 -17.75
CA LYS A 117 18.58 17.23 -16.64
C LYS A 117 18.29 15.78 -16.96
N ALA A 118 17.16 15.48 -17.59
CA ALA A 118 16.78 14.13 -17.99
C ALA A 118 17.73 13.54 -19.05
N PHE A 119 18.29 14.37 -19.94
CA PHE A 119 19.22 13.93 -20.99
C PHE A 119 20.68 13.82 -20.54
N HIS A 120 21.15 14.69 -19.62
CA HIS A 120 22.57 14.75 -19.25
C HIS A 120 23.01 13.72 -18.21
N LYS A 121 22.11 13.29 -17.30
CA LYS A 121 22.48 12.31 -16.27
C LYS A 121 22.50 10.88 -16.82
N LYS A 122 23.51 10.10 -16.39
CA LYS A 122 23.68 8.68 -16.79
C LYS A 122 22.54 7.80 -16.29
N GLN A 123 22.01 8.07 -15.09
CA GLN A 123 20.91 7.31 -14.47
C GLN A 123 19.67 8.19 -14.26
N ARG A 124 18.51 7.57 -14.19
CA ARG A 124 17.20 8.21 -14.00
C ARG A 124 16.25 7.30 -13.25
N ILE A 125 15.18 7.87 -12.75
CA ILE A 125 14.08 7.13 -12.12
C ILE A 125 12.88 7.21 -13.06
N ILE A 126 12.23 6.08 -13.30
CA ILE A 126 11.05 5.99 -14.14
C ILE A 126 9.86 5.66 -13.25
N ILE A 127 8.80 6.46 -13.36
CA ILE A 127 7.50 6.19 -12.74
C ILE A 127 6.47 6.09 -13.85
N CYS A 128 5.70 5.02 -13.88
CA CYS A 128 4.59 4.83 -14.81
C CYS A 128 3.28 4.89 -14.02
N GLY A 129 2.39 5.81 -14.42
CA GLY A 129 1.12 6.06 -13.75
C GLY A 129 1.14 7.26 -12.81
N TYR A 130 -0.03 7.89 -12.70
CA TYR A 130 -0.25 9.02 -11.81
C TYR A 130 -1.50 8.80 -10.98
N ASP A 131 -1.33 8.74 -9.67
CA ASP A 131 -2.40 8.61 -8.69
C ASP A 131 -2.17 9.57 -7.51
N SER A 132 -3.09 9.62 -6.57
CA SER A 132 -3.03 10.48 -5.38
C SER A 132 -1.73 10.33 -4.58
N GLY A 133 -1.17 9.12 -4.52
CA GLY A 133 0.09 8.80 -3.84
C GLY A 133 1.36 9.20 -4.60
N THR A 134 1.29 9.39 -5.93
CA THR A 134 2.47 9.66 -6.78
C THR A 134 3.21 10.93 -6.37
N GLU A 135 2.50 11.98 -5.99
CA GLU A 135 3.14 13.24 -5.56
C GLU A 135 3.92 13.11 -4.25
N GLN A 136 3.44 12.24 -3.35
CA GLN A 136 4.12 11.96 -2.08
C GLN A 136 5.38 11.12 -2.34
N LEU A 137 5.25 10.08 -3.16
CA LEU A 137 6.37 9.24 -3.56
C LEU A 137 7.48 10.08 -4.26
N ILE A 138 7.12 10.94 -5.22
CA ILE A 138 8.05 11.86 -5.86
C ILE A 138 8.73 12.77 -4.82
N SER A 139 8.00 13.24 -3.82
CA SER A 139 8.58 14.10 -2.78
C SER A 139 9.55 13.32 -1.87
N SER A 140 9.29 12.05 -1.63
CA SER A 140 10.21 11.14 -0.93
C SER A 140 11.46 10.87 -1.76
N ILE A 141 11.30 10.52 -3.04
CA ILE A 141 12.41 10.29 -3.97
C ILE A 141 13.34 11.49 -4.03
N GLN A 142 12.80 12.71 -4.07
CA GLN A 142 13.61 13.93 -4.17
C GLN A 142 14.39 14.27 -2.90
N LYS A 143 14.01 13.74 -1.76
CA LYS A 143 14.78 13.85 -0.51
C LYS A 143 15.96 12.87 -0.50
N ASP A 144 15.73 11.67 -1.07
CA ASP A 144 16.71 10.59 -1.10
C ASP A 144 17.72 10.73 -2.27
N SER A 145 17.25 11.19 -3.43
CA SER A 145 18.04 11.17 -4.66
C SER A 145 17.95 12.46 -5.48
N ALA A 146 19.08 12.88 -6.04
CA ALA A 146 19.17 13.97 -7.02
C ALA A 146 19.01 13.49 -8.47
N LEU A 147 18.59 12.22 -8.70
CA LEU A 147 18.36 11.70 -10.03
C LEU A 147 17.12 12.33 -10.68
N PRO A 148 17.12 12.52 -12.02
CA PRO A 148 15.94 13.02 -12.71
C PRO A 148 14.83 11.99 -12.69
N VAL A 149 13.61 12.43 -12.40
CA VAL A 149 12.40 11.61 -12.41
C VAL A 149 11.65 11.84 -13.73
N ILE A 150 11.33 10.76 -14.42
CA ILE A 150 10.50 10.75 -15.62
C ILE A 150 9.19 10.06 -15.26
N LEU A 151 8.07 10.76 -15.41
CA LEU A 151 6.74 10.26 -15.16
C LEU A 151 6.02 10.01 -16.49
N PHE A 152 5.78 8.75 -16.80
CA PHE A 152 4.90 8.34 -17.89
C PHE A 152 3.46 8.21 -17.39
N THR A 153 2.50 8.83 -18.05
CA THR A 153 1.09 8.75 -17.67
C THR A 153 0.18 8.71 -18.89
N ARG A 154 -0.91 7.94 -18.78
CA ARG A 154 -2.00 7.91 -19.76
C ARG A 154 -3.07 8.95 -19.46
N GLU A 155 -3.07 9.49 -18.26
CA GLU A 155 -4.04 10.49 -17.82
C GLU A 155 -3.64 11.88 -18.28
N GLU A 156 -4.58 12.62 -18.84
CA GLU A 156 -4.37 14.04 -19.16
C GLU A 156 -4.18 14.83 -17.87
N MET A 157 -3.03 15.44 -17.75
CA MET A 157 -2.71 16.27 -16.60
C MET A 157 -3.05 17.72 -16.81
N SER A 158 -3.65 18.36 -15.81
CA SER A 158 -3.89 19.80 -15.83
C SER A 158 -2.56 20.60 -15.93
N LYS A 159 -2.62 21.79 -16.51
CA LYS A 159 -1.45 22.69 -16.59
C LYS A 159 -0.86 22.98 -15.20
N GLU A 160 -1.68 23.03 -14.16
CA GLU A 160 -1.27 23.27 -12.78
C GLU A 160 -0.48 22.09 -12.22
N GLN A 161 -0.97 20.86 -12.42
CA GLN A 161 -0.29 19.62 -12.01
C GLN A 161 1.08 19.48 -12.71
N ARG A 162 1.13 19.66 -14.04
CA ARG A 162 2.39 19.63 -14.81
C ARG A 162 3.38 20.67 -14.30
N MET A 163 2.92 21.88 -14.00
CA MET A 163 3.79 22.94 -13.48
C MET A 163 4.30 22.61 -12.07
N LYS A 164 3.45 22.02 -11.22
CA LYS A 164 3.81 21.59 -9.86
C LYS A 164 4.89 20.50 -9.90
N LEU A 165 4.73 19.50 -10.76
CA LEU A 165 5.72 18.44 -10.96
C LEU A 165 7.00 18.97 -11.61
N GLY A 166 6.90 19.87 -12.60
CA GLY A 166 8.05 20.52 -13.22
C GLY A 166 8.90 21.31 -12.22
N LYS A 167 8.27 22.02 -11.26
CA LYS A 167 8.99 22.69 -10.15
C LYS A 167 9.74 21.70 -9.26
N LYS A 168 9.24 20.47 -9.13
CA LYS A 168 9.90 19.37 -8.46
C LYS A 168 10.94 18.65 -9.34
N GLY A 169 11.25 19.15 -10.53
CA GLY A 169 12.23 18.53 -11.42
C GLY A 169 11.78 17.26 -12.11
N VAL A 170 10.46 16.99 -12.13
CA VAL A 170 9.87 15.82 -12.78
C VAL A 170 9.56 16.14 -14.24
N ARG A 171 10.01 15.27 -15.16
CA ARG A 171 9.61 15.32 -16.56
C ARG A 171 8.36 14.48 -16.77
N VAL A 172 7.23 15.13 -17.03
CA VAL A 172 5.98 14.46 -17.37
C VAL A 172 5.95 14.16 -18.88
N VAL A 173 5.58 12.92 -19.22
CA VAL A 173 5.41 12.40 -20.57
C VAL A 173 4.05 11.71 -20.63
N GLU A 174 3.14 12.28 -21.41
CA GLU A 174 1.82 11.69 -21.64
C GLU A 174 1.86 10.82 -22.88
N PHE A 175 1.17 9.70 -22.84
CA PHE A 175 1.00 8.80 -23.98
C PHE A 175 -0.43 8.25 -24.00
N SER A 176 -0.95 7.92 -25.17
CA SER A 176 -2.31 7.44 -25.35
C SER A 176 -2.39 5.92 -25.46
N ASP A 177 -1.41 5.30 -26.10
CA ASP A 177 -1.41 3.87 -26.40
C ASP A 177 -0.08 3.21 -26.02
N TYR A 178 -0.15 1.95 -25.59
CA TYR A 178 1.02 1.12 -25.29
C TYR A 178 1.89 0.84 -26.53
N SER A 179 1.36 0.98 -27.75
CA SER A 179 2.16 0.91 -28.97
C SER A 179 3.27 1.98 -29.03
N GLU A 180 3.08 3.11 -28.34
CA GLU A 180 4.08 4.17 -28.23
C GLU A 180 5.15 3.86 -27.15
N ALA A 181 4.87 2.94 -26.23
CA ALA A 181 5.68 2.71 -25.03
C ALA A 181 7.14 2.36 -25.38
N GLN A 182 7.39 1.52 -26.38
CA GLN A 182 8.76 1.16 -26.78
C GLN A 182 9.54 2.35 -27.33
N ASN A 183 8.89 3.24 -28.10
CA ASN A 183 9.52 4.46 -28.61
C ASN A 183 9.85 5.41 -27.46
N LEU A 184 8.95 5.53 -26.48
CA LEU A 184 9.17 6.33 -25.28
C LEU A 184 10.30 5.74 -24.43
N CYS A 185 10.33 4.43 -24.23
CA CYS A 185 11.43 3.75 -23.53
C CYS A 185 12.77 4.04 -24.20
N ARG A 186 12.84 3.98 -25.55
CA ARG A 186 14.05 4.32 -26.32
C ARG A 186 14.42 5.80 -26.19
N GLN A 187 13.45 6.70 -26.36
CA GLN A 187 13.67 8.16 -26.27
C GLN A 187 14.22 8.57 -24.90
N TYR A 188 13.69 7.96 -23.83
CA TYR A 188 14.09 8.28 -22.47
C TYR A 188 15.11 7.29 -21.90
N ARG A 189 15.65 6.39 -22.72
CA ARG A 189 16.69 5.42 -22.36
C ARG A 189 16.36 4.65 -21.07
N ALA A 190 15.23 3.94 -21.10
CA ALA A 190 14.73 3.20 -19.93
C ALA A 190 15.73 2.14 -19.43
N GLU A 191 16.61 1.64 -20.30
CA GLU A 191 17.72 0.72 -19.95
C GLU A 191 18.77 1.33 -19.00
N ARG A 192 18.66 2.64 -18.71
CA ARG A 192 19.51 3.35 -17.75
C ARG A 192 18.75 3.77 -16.50
N ALA A 193 17.59 3.21 -16.26
CA ALA A 193 16.86 3.45 -15.02
C ALA A 193 17.66 2.94 -13.83
N ALA A 194 17.72 3.72 -12.75
CA ALA A 194 18.22 3.25 -11.47
C ALA A 194 17.21 2.27 -10.86
N TYR A 195 15.95 2.59 -11.02
CA TYR A 195 14.79 1.74 -10.73
C TYR A 195 13.54 2.24 -11.46
N VAL A 196 12.55 1.38 -11.55
CA VAL A 196 11.25 1.65 -12.17
C VAL A 196 10.14 1.43 -11.15
N ILE A 197 9.14 2.31 -11.13
CA ILE A 197 7.95 2.16 -10.27
C ILE A 197 6.71 2.23 -11.16
N LEU A 198 5.88 1.20 -11.11
CA LEU A 198 4.64 1.06 -11.88
C LEU A 198 3.46 1.22 -10.95
N MET A 199 2.79 2.38 -10.99
CA MET A 199 1.73 2.77 -10.07
C MET A 199 0.54 3.45 -10.78
N HIS A 200 0.12 2.89 -11.92
CA HIS A 200 -1.16 3.24 -12.50
C HIS A 200 -2.30 2.83 -11.56
N ARG A 201 -3.39 3.53 -11.63
CA ARG A 201 -4.59 3.23 -10.82
C ARG A 201 -5.14 1.82 -11.04
N LYS A 202 -4.97 1.27 -12.26
CA LYS A 202 -5.39 -0.10 -12.59
C LYS A 202 -4.19 -1.02 -12.64
N THR A 203 -4.26 -2.14 -11.96
CA THR A 203 -3.20 -3.17 -11.95
C THR A 203 -2.91 -3.71 -13.36
N THR A 204 -3.93 -3.82 -14.22
CA THR A 204 -3.76 -4.21 -15.63
C THR A 204 -2.86 -3.25 -16.40
N ASP A 205 -2.96 -1.95 -16.14
CA ASP A 205 -2.11 -0.95 -16.78
C ASP A 205 -0.67 -1.01 -16.24
N ASN A 206 -0.48 -1.32 -14.96
CA ASN A 206 0.83 -1.57 -14.37
C ASN A 206 1.51 -2.76 -15.03
N PHE A 207 0.78 -3.87 -15.17
CA PHE A 207 1.31 -5.07 -15.78
C PHE A 207 1.59 -4.90 -17.27
N SER A 208 0.74 -4.19 -18.02
CA SER A 208 0.99 -3.85 -19.42
C SER A 208 2.24 -2.97 -19.59
N SER A 209 2.41 -1.97 -18.71
CA SER A 209 3.62 -1.14 -18.70
C SER A 209 4.87 -1.96 -18.39
N PHE A 210 4.76 -2.94 -17.48
CA PHE A 210 5.83 -3.86 -17.16
C PHE A 210 6.23 -4.70 -18.38
N LEU A 211 5.27 -5.30 -19.07
CA LEU A 211 5.55 -6.15 -20.25
C LEU A 211 6.29 -5.39 -21.37
N GLU A 212 5.86 -4.16 -21.66
CA GLU A 212 6.51 -3.33 -22.68
C GLU A 212 7.93 -2.88 -22.26
N LEU A 213 8.10 -2.50 -20.98
CA LEU A 213 9.41 -2.18 -20.42
C LEU A 213 10.35 -3.37 -20.45
N ASP A 214 9.87 -4.55 -20.04
CA ASP A 214 10.67 -5.77 -20.01
C ASP A 214 11.14 -6.16 -21.40
N LYS A 215 10.24 -6.14 -22.39
CA LYS A 215 10.57 -6.41 -23.79
C LYS A 215 11.65 -5.46 -24.32
N TYR A 216 11.54 -4.16 -24.01
CA TYR A 216 12.53 -3.17 -24.41
C TYR A 216 13.88 -3.37 -23.71
N VAL A 217 13.88 -3.52 -22.38
CA VAL A 217 15.09 -3.65 -21.59
C VAL A 217 15.87 -4.92 -21.96
N ARG A 218 15.18 -6.05 -22.18
CA ARG A 218 15.80 -7.28 -22.69
C ARG A 218 16.52 -7.05 -24.02
N SER A 219 15.91 -6.31 -24.95
CA SER A 219 16.53 -6.03 -26.24
C SER A 219 17.80 -5.18 -26.12
N CYS A 220 17.88 -4.30 -25.10
CA CYS A 220 19.00 -3.38 -24.91
C CYS A 220 20.13 -3.95 -24.04
N LEU A 221 19.81 -4.83 -23.10
CA LEU A 221 20.74 -5.38 -22.11
C LEU A 221 21.17 -6.83 -22.41
N SER A 222 20.77 -7.39 -23.55
CA SER A 222 21.18 -8.72 -23.97
C SER A 222 22.70 -8.90 -23.86
N GLY A 223 23.13 -9.90 -23.09
CA GLY A 223 24.55 -10.18 -22.82
C GLY A 223 25.19 -9.33 -21.69
N LYS A 224 24.43 -8.46 -20.99
CA LYS A 224 24.92 -7.70 -19.82
C LYS A 224 24.42 -8.30 -18.53
N THR A 225 25.18 -8.03 -17.45
CA THR A 225 24.90 -8.59 -16.13
C THR A 225 24.09 -7.66 -15.20
N SER A 226 23.69 -6.48 -15.70
CA SER A 226 22.96 -5.49 -14.88
C SER A 226 21.48 -5.79 -14.82
N SER A 227 20.90 -5.76 -13.63
CA SER A 227 19.47 -5.83 -13.36
C SER A 227 18.95 -4.47 -12.89
N ILE A 228 17.73 -4.13 -13.28
CA ILE A 228 17.04 -2.89 -12.90
C ILE A 228 15.89 -3.27 -11.98
N PRO A 229 15.87 -2.82 -10.71
CA PRO A 229 14.73 -3.04 -9.83
C PRO A 229 13.44 -2.43 -10.39
N CYS A 230 12.38 -3.20 -10.44
CA CYS A 230 11.08 -2.80 -10.94
C CYS A 230 10.00 -3.09 -9.90
N TYR A 231 9.42 -2.05 -9.31
CA TYR A 231 8.40 -2.12 -8.30
C TYR A 231 7.01 -1.96 -8.93
N LEU A 232 6.22 -3.03 -8.90
CA LEU A 232 4.89 -3.09 -9.51
C LEU A 232 3.82 -3.09 -8.43
N PHE A 233 3.01 -2.04 -8.38
CA PHE A 233 1.83 -1.99 -7.52
C PHE A 233 0.71 -2.85 -8.12
N ALA A 234 0.25 -3.83 -7.35
CA ALA A 234 -0.78 -4.77 -7.77
C ALA A 234 -1.88 -4.90 -6.71
N ASP A 235 -3.09 -5.18 -7.17
CA ASP A 235 -4.18 -5.72 -6.38
C ASP A 235 -4.36 -7.22 -6.67
N ASN A 236 -5.34 -7.84 -6.05
CA ASN A 236 -5.59 -9.27 -6.22
C ASN A 236 -6.28 -9.64 -7.56
N SER A 237 -6.66 -8.66 -8.38
CA SER A 237 -7.49 -8.91 -9.58
C SER A 237 -6.79 -9.73 -10.67
N ILE A 238 -5.47 -9.55 -10.83
CA ILE A 238 -4.65 -10.26 -11.83
C ILE A 238 -3.45 -10.98 -11.21
N ARG A 239 -3.50 -11.23 -9.89
CA ARG A 239 -2.40 -11.85 -9.16
C ARG A 239 -1.94 -13.16 -9.79
N GLU A 240 -2.86 -14.06 -10.11
CA GLU A 240 -2.54 -15.36 -10.71
C GLU A 240 -1.83 -15.22 -12.07
N VAL A 241 -2.18 -14.19 -12.85
CA VAL A 241 -1.53 -13.91 -14.15
C VAL A 241 -0.10 -13.42 -13.94
N ILE A 242 0.11 -12.54 -12.97
CA ILE A 242 1.43 -12.00 -12.64
C ILE A 242 2.32 -13.12 -12.08
N ASP A 243 1.79 -13.93 -11.16
CA ASP A 243 2.50 -15.04 -10.53
C ASP A 243 2.91 -16.08 -11.60
N ALA A 244 1.98 -16.49 -12.49
CA ALA A 244 2.27 -17.42 -13.57
C ALA A 244 3.29 -16.87 -14.57
N TYR A 245 3.22 -15.59 -14.90
CA TYR A 245 4.20 -14.94 -15.77
C TYR A 245 5.59 -14.95 -15.14
N TYR A 246 5.67 -14.63 -13.85
CA TYR A 246 6.91 -14.60 -13.11
C TYR A 246 7.55 -15.99 -13.03
N ASP A 247 6.79 -17.00 -12.62
CA ASP A 247 7.29 -18.36 -12.45
C ASP A 247 7.74 -18.98 -13.79
N ASN A 248 7.02 -18.73 -14.89
CA ASN A 248 7.42 -19.15 -16.22
C ASN A 248 8.71 -18.47 -16.68
N ARG A 249 8.85 -17.19 -16.39
CA ARG A 249 10.02 -16.40 -16.75
C ARG A 249 11.29 -16.83 -16.01
N GLU A 250 11.17 -17.17 -14.74
CA GLU A 250 12.25 -17.71 -13.94
C GLU A 250 12.73 -19.08 -14.50
N ALA A 251 11.78 -19.92 -14.91
CA ALA A 251 12.07 -21.21 -15.52
C ALA A 251 12.79 -21.08 -16.88
N GLU A 252 12.41 -20.09 -17.70
CA GLU A 252 13.04 -19.81 -19.00
C GLU A 252 14.43 -19.17 -18.89
N ALA A 253 14.65 -18.37 -17.85
CA ALA A 253 15.88 -17.60 -17.71
C ALA A 253 17.10 -18.51 -17.37
N GLY A 254 16.89 -19.70 -16.78
CA GLY A 254 17.95 -20.60 -16.35
C GLY A 254 18.95 -19.88 -15.43
N GLU A 255 20.27 -19.96 -15.72
CA GLU A 255 21.26 -19.10 -15.07
C GLU A 255 21.36 -17.69 -15.70
N GLY A 256 20.53 -17.41 -16.72
CA GLY A 256 20.45 -16.14 -17.41
C GLY A 256 19.82 -15.06 -16.51
N LYS A 257 20.44 -13.88 -16.47
CA LYS A 257 20.07 -12.78 -15.57
C LYS A 257 18.77 -12.12 -16.03
N LEU A 258 17.84 -11.96 -15.12
CA LEU A 258 16.67 -11.10 -15.27
C LEU A 258 17.15 -9.64 -15.42
N HIS A 259 16.79 -8.98 -16.51
CA HIS A 259 17.18 -7.59 -16.73
C HIS A 259 16.27 -6.60 -15.98
N LEU A 260 15.01 -6.97 -15.70
CA LEU A 260 14.14 -6.30 -14.74
C LEU A 260 13.92 -7.22 -13.53
N ASP A 261 14.34 -6.79 -12.34
CA ASP A 261 14.11 -7.47 -11.08
C ASP A 261 12.74 -7.02 -10.55
N LEU A 262 11.73 -7.89 -10.69
CA LEU A 262 10.35 -7.55 -10.40
C LEU A 262 10.02 -7.76 -8.92
N HIS A 263 9.61 -6.67 -8.26
CA HIS A 263 9.06 -6.64 -6.90
C HIS A 263 7.58 -6.30 -6.97
N ILE A 264 6.71 -7.18 -6.49
CA ILE A 264 5.27 -6.97 -6.49
C ILE A 264 4.87 -6.39 -5.14
N LEU A 265 4.29 -5.20 -5.16
CA LEU A 265 3.86 -4.46 -3.97
C LEU A 265 2.33 -4.48 -3.87
N GLN A 266 1.81 -5.13 -2.85
CA GLN A 266 0.38 -5.20 -2.55
C GLN A 266 0.08 -4.34 -1.32
N LEU A 267 -0.24 -3.06 -1.55
CA LEU A 267 -0.41 -2.08 -0.47
C LEU A 267 -1.41 -2.52 0.61
N ARG A 268 -2.49 -3.19 0.23
CA ARG A 268 -3.51 -3.65 1.19
C ARG A 268 -3.01 -4.80 2.06
N GLU A 269 -2.19 -5.69 1.51
CA GLU A 269 -1.54 -6.74 2.29
C GLU A 269 -0.49 -6.15 3.25
N LEU A 270 0.29 -5.16 2.79
CA LEU A 270 1.24 -4.45 3.64
C LEU A 270 0.54 -3.72 4.80
N GLN A 271 -0.57 -3.02 4.52
CA GLN A 271 -1.38 -2.41 5.56
C GLN A 271 -1.90 -3.44 6.57
N ALA A 272 -2.43 -4.57 6.09
CA ALA A 272 -2.97 -5.61 6.96
C ALA A 272 -1.90 -6.20 7.89
N ARG A 273 -0.68 -6.44 7.39
CA ARG A 273 0.45 -6.92 8.22
C ARG A 273 0.85 -5.91 9.28
N GLU A 274 0.98 -4.64 8.92
CA GLU A 274 1.37 -3.58 9.86
C GLU A 274 0.35 -3.41 10.99
N VAL A 275 -0.93 -3.64 10.72
CA VAL A 275 -1.98 -3.64 11.75
C VAL A 275 -1.62 -4.60 12.88
N PHE A 276 -1.34 -5.86 12.52
CA PHE A 276 -1.05 -6.90 13.50
C PHE A 276 0.38 -6.84 14.06
N GLN A 277 1.30 -6.15 13.39
CA GLN A 277 2.61 -5.83 13.97
C GLN A 277 2.49 -4.72 15.00
N ALA A 278 1.71 -3.66 14.71
CA ALA A 278 1.52 -2.53 15.62
C ALA A 278 0.61 -2.87 16.80
N LYS A 279 -0.44 -3.67 16.59
CA LYS A 279 -1.37 -4.14 17.61
C LYS A 279 -1.62 -5.65 17.41
N PRO A 280 -0.82 -6.52 18.02
CA PRO A 280 -0.94 -7.97 17.85
C PRO A 280 -2.28 -8.54 18.31
N VAL A 281 -2.75 -9.59 17.66
CA VAL A 281 -4.03 -10.27 17.97
C VAL A 281 -4.04 -10.80 19.40
N TYR A 282 -2.91 -11.25 19.94
CA TYR A 282 -2.77 -11.81 21.29
C TYR A 282 -2.84 -10.77 22.41
N THR A 283 -2.88 -9.48 22.10
CA THR A 283 -2.86 -8.43 23.13
C THR A 283 -3.98 -8.59 24.15
N TRP A 284 -5.22 -8.79 23.68
CA TRP A 284 -6.36 -9.00 24.58
C TRP A 284 -6.20 -10.26 25.44
N ASN A 285 -5.72 -11.34 24.86
CA ASN A 285 -5.55 -12.62 25.55
C ASN A 285 -4.59 -12.47 26.74
N LEU A 286 -3.49 -11.76 26.56
CA LEU A 286 -2.52 -11.49 27.63
C LEU A 286 -3.05 -10.46 28.65
N GLU A 287 -3.63 -9.35 28.19
CA GLU A 287 -4.13 -8.26 29.05
C GLU A 287 -5.38 -8.68 29.85
N SER A 288 -6.16 -9.67 29.37
CA SER A 288 -7.30 -10.20 30.10
C SER A 288 -6.93 -10.96 31.38
N GLY A 289 -5.64 -11.35 31.51
CA GLY A 289 -5.14 -12.14 32.63
C GLY A 289 -5.63 -13.60 32.63
N LYS A 290 -6.35 -14.04 31.61
CA LYS A 290 -6.87 -15.42 31.49
C LYS A 290 -5.84 -16.38 30.91
N CYS A 291 -4.89 -15.90 30.13
CA CYS A 291 -3.81 -16.71 29.60
C CYS A 291 -2.74 -16.93 30.68
N ASN A 292 -2.45 -18.18 30.97
CA ASN A 292 -1.25 -18.57 31.69
C ASN A 292 -0.28 -19.27 30.74
N PRO A 293 0.80 -18.59 30.31
CA PRO A 293 1.76 -19.18 29.38
C PRO A 293 2.45 -20.44 29.92
N GLU A 294 2.63 -20.57 31.25
CA GLU A 294 3.23 -21.76 31.88
C GLU A 294 2.35 -23.01 31.71
N GLN A 295 1.04 -22.81 31.53
CA GLN A 295 0.07 -23.89 31.33
C GLN A 295 -0.28 -24.09 29.84
N TYR A 296 0.49 -23.50 28.92
CA TYR A 296 0.21 -23.50 27.49
C TYR A 296 -0.14 -24.89 26.92
N CYS A 297 0.57 -25.93 27.34
CA CYS A 297 0.36 -27.28 26.85
C CYS A 297 -0.91 -27.96 27.42
N HIS A 298 -1.49 -27.42 28.48
CA HIS A 298 -2.61 -28.06 29.20
C HIS A 298 -3.99 -27.63 28.69
N TYR A 299 -4.06 -26.62 27.84
CA TYR A 299 -5.33 -26.15 27.30
C TYR A 299 -5.83 -27.06 26.18
N GLN A 300 -7.14 -27.33 26.20
CA GLN A 300 -7.83 -28.13 25.21
C GLN A 300 -8.72 -27.29 24.31
N GLU A 301 -9.16 -27.86 23.19
CA GLU A 301 -10.12 -27.21 22.31
C GLU A 301 -11.49 -27.15 22.98
N ASN A 302 -11.88 -25.97 23.44
CA ASN A 302 -13.17 -25.69 24.02
C ASN A 302 -13.45 -24.18 24.05
N ALA A 303 -14.65 -23.79 24.49
CA ALA A 303 -15.02 -22.38 24.59
C ALA A 303 -14.25 -21.62 25.66
N GLU A 304 -13.64 -22.30 26.64
CA GLU A 304 -12.93 -21.73 27.78
C GLU A 304 -11.42 -21.61 27.52
N ASN A 305 -10.91 -22.14 26.38
CA ASN A 305 -9.50 -22.02 26.05
C ASN A 305 -9.12 -20.54 25.95
N PRO A 306 -8.20 -20.02 26.83
CA PRO A 306 -7.87 -18.60 26.86
C PRO A 306 -7.15 -18.10 25.62
N TRP A 307 -6.63 -19.00 24.78
CA TRP A 307 -6.01 -18.70 23.48
C TRP A 307 -7.02 -18.64 22.33
N ASN A 308 -8.31 -18.76 22.63
CA ASN A 308 -9.35 -18.56 21.62
C ASN A 308 -9.33 -17.10 21.12
N VAL A 309 -9.63 -16.96 19.84
CA VAL A 309 -9.74 -15.65 19.18
C VAL A 309 -11.15 -15.48 18.63
N HIS A 310 -11.76 -14.35 18.95
CA HIS A 310 -13.01 -13.92 18.37
C HIS A 310 -12.86 -12.52 17.83
N MET A 311 -12.84 -12.35 16.52
CA MET A 311 -12.55 -11.10 15.83
C MET A 311 -13.76 -10.63 15.04
N LEU A 312 -13.95 -9.30 15.01
CA LEU A 312 -14.92 -8.64 14.11
C LEU A 312 -14.17 -7.82 13.06
N VAL A 313 -14.55 -8.00 11.78
CA VAL A 313 -14.09 -7.19 10.66
C VAL A 313 -15.27 -6.43 10.06
N ALA A 314 -15.30 -5.12 10.19
CA ALA A 314 -16.31 -4.24 9.60
C ALA A 314 -15.78 -3.61 8.30
N GLY A 315 -16.43 -3.92 7.18
CA GLY A 315 -15.98 -3.56 5.82
C GLY A 315 -15.18 -4.69 5.17
N PHE A 316 -15.71 -5.26 4.07
CA PHE A 316 -15.12 -6.41 3.38
C PHE A 316 -14.64 -6.09 1.95
N GLY A 317 -14.24 -4.83 1.72
CA GLY A 317 -13.49 -4.43 0.53
C GLY A 317 -12.08 -5.04 0.51
N GLU A 318 -11.20 -4.57 -0.38
CA GLU A 318 -9.84 -5.13 -0.55
C GLU A 318 -9.04 -5.15 0.75
N LEU A 319 -9.08 -4.06 1.54
CA LEU A 319 -8.39 -4.01 2.82
C LEU A 319 -8.98 -5.01 3.82
N GLY A 320 -10.31 -5.08 3.96
CA GLY A 320 -10.96 -6.03 4.87
C GLY A 320 -10.68 -7.49 4.51
N GLN A 321 -10.61 -7.81 3.21
CA GLN A 321 -10.20 -9.13 2.74
C GLN A 321 -8.74 -9.45 3.07
N SER A 322 -7.84 -8.48 2.92
CA SER A 322 -6.43 -8.64 3.29
C SER A 322 -6.26 -8.79 4.80
N VAL A 323 -7.00 -7.99 5.58
CA VAL A 323 -7.03 -8.09 7.05
C VAL A 323 -7.57 -9.46 7.50
N LEU A 324 -8.64 -9.98 6.87
CA LEU A 324 -9.17 -11.31 7.18
C LEU A 324 -8.12 -12.40 6.94
N VAL A 325 -7.43 -12.38 5.80
CA VAL A 325 -6.40 -13.38 5.46
C VAL A 325 -5.24 -13.34 6.46
N GLU A 326 -4.77 -12.16 6.79
CA GLU A 326 -3.71 -11.97 7.77
C GLU A 326 -4.17 -12.36 9.18
N ALA A 327 -5.41 -11.99 9.57
CA ALA A 327 -6.02 -12.35 10.84
C ALA A 327 -6.07 -13.86 11.06
N VAL A 328 -6.48 -14.62 10.05
CA VAL A 328 -6.50 -16.10 10.16
C VAL A 328 -5.12 -16.64 10.48
N THR A 329 -4.08 -16.12 9.81
CA THR A 329 -2.68 -16.55 10.06
C THR A 329 -2.21 -16.15 11.45
N GLN A 330 -2.43 -14.89 11.85
CA GLN A 330 -1.97 -14.33 13.13
C GLN A 330 -2.73 -14.88 14.34
N SER A 331 -3.95 -15.36 14.15
CA SER A 331 -4.79 -15.89 15.23
C SER A 331 -4.43 -17.32 15.65
N VAL A 332 -3.54 -18.00 14.94
CA VAL A 332 -3.09 -19.34 15.31
C VAL A 332 -2.06 -19.23 16.43
N MET A 333 -2.54 -19.14 17.69
CA MET A 333 -1.71 -18.99 18.88
C MET A 333 -1.61 -20.27 19.71
N HIS A 334 -2.52 -21.21 19.50
CA HIS A 334 -2.55 -22.50 20.18
C HIS A 334 -3.12 -23.56 19.22
N PRO A 335 -2.57 -24.80 19.18
CA PRO A 335 -2.99 -25.83 18.22
C PRO A 335 -4.47 -26.20 18.33
N ARG A 336 -5.07 -26.06 19.52
CA ARG A 336 -6.46 -26.46 19.82
C ARG A 336 -7.37 -25.27 20.14
N SER A 337 -6.97 -24.03 19.80
CA SER A 337 -7.83 -22.85 19.99
C SER A 337 -8.94 -22.78 18.95
N ARG A 338 -10.04 -22.11 19.31
CA ARG A 338 -11.08 -21.71 18.35
C ARG A 338 -10.76 -20.33 17.80
N ILE A 339 -10.90 -20.16 16.51
CA ILE A 339 -10.76 -18.89 15.80
C ILE A 339 -12.10 -18.61 15.13
N ILE A 340 -12.77 -17.56 15.57
CA ILE A 340 -14.04 -17.10 14.99
C ILE A 340 -13.80 -15.71 14.45
N ILE A 341 -14.15 -15.47 13.18
CA ILE A 341 -14.06 -14.16 12.57
C ILE A 341 -15.41 -13.80 11.95
N ASP A 342 -16.06 -12.80 12.54
CA ASP A 342 -17.31 -12.23 12.05
C ASP A 342 -17.00 -11.07 11.11
N VAL A 343 -17.56 -11.08 9.92
CA VAL A 343 -17.33 -10.09 8.87
C VAL A 343 -18.62 -9.41 8.50
N VAL A 344 -18.68 -8.09 8.58
CA VAL A 344 -19.89 -7.32 8.30
C VAL A 344 -19.65 -6.32 7.16
N ASP A 345 -20.50 -6.37 6.12
CA ASP A 345 -20.48 -5.40 5.02
C ASP A 345 -21.87 -5.26 4.39
N LYS A 346 -22.22 -4.08 3.91
CA LYS A 346 -23.49 -3.84 3.20
C LYS A 346 -23.50 -4.42 1.78
N GLN A 347 -22.35 -4.67 1.18
CA GLN A 347 -22.19 -5.30 -0.13
C GLN A 347 -21.68 -6.75 0.02
N MET A 348 -22.01 -7.40 1.12
CA MET A 348 -21.46 -8.70 1.49
C MET A 348 -21.52 -9.72 0.36
N LYS A 349 -22.64 -9.84 -0.32
CA LYS A 349 -22.82 -10.81 -1.42
C LYS A 349 -21.77 -10.63 -2.53
N GLU A 350 -21.57 -9.40 -2.99
CA GLU A 350 -20.62 -9.09 -4.06
C GLU A 350 -19.18 -9.32 -3.60
N GLN A 351 -18.82 -8.80 -2.42
CA GLN A 351 -17.49 -8.93 -1.87
C GLN A 351 -17.13 -10.38 -1.56
N PHE A 352 -18.08 -11.16 -1.00
CA PHE A 352 -17.87 -12.56 -0.70
C PHE A 352 -17.69 -13.40 -1.98
N LEU A 353 -18.47 -13.16 -3.03
CA LEU A 353 -18.32 -13.87 -4.31
C LEU A 353 -16.93 -13.60 -4.95
N ARG A 354 -16.37 -12.41 -4.78
CA ARG A 354 -15.01 -12.11 -5.22
C ARG A 354 -13.99 -12.84 -4.34
N PHE A 355 -14.16 -12.80 -3.04
CA PHE A 355 -13.27 -13.45 -2.08
C PHE A 355 -13.26 -14.97 -2.22
N SER A 356 -14.42 -15.59 -2.41
CA SER A 356 -14.57 -17.04 -2.49
C SER A 356 -13.92 -17.66 -3.74
N LYS A 357 -13.63 -16.87 -4.78
CA LYS A 357 -12.90 -17.34 -5.98
C LYS A 357 -11.51 -17.90 -5.67
N ARG A 358 -10.89 -17.47 -4.57
CA ARG A 358 -9.59 -17.99 -4.12
C ARG A 358 -9.62 -19.44 -3.67
N PHE A 359 -10.77 -19.93 -3.23
CA PHE A 359 -10.90 -21.28 -2.69
C PHE A 359 -11.02 -22.34 -3.79
N SER A 360 -10.54 -23.54 -3.49
CA SER A 360 -10.78 -24.71 -4.32
C SER A 360 -12.30 -25.03 -4.43
N SER A 361 -12.68 -25.84 -5.42
CA SER A 361 -14.08 -26.29 -5.58
C SER A 361 -14.61 -26.98 -4.33
N HIS A 362 -13.80 -27.83 -3.71
CA HIS A 362 -14.18 -28.57 -2.49
C HIS A 362 -14.53 -27.63 -1.32
N ILE A 363 -13.76 -26.57 -1.13
CA ILE A 363 -14.08 -25.58 -0.08
C ILE A 363 -15.31 -24.79 -0.46
N ARG A 364 -15.46 -24.39 -1.72
CA ARG A 364 -16.65 -23.64 -2.18
C ARG A 364 -17.94 -24.44 -2.02
N GLU A 365 -17.90 -25.75 -2.23
CA GLU A 365 -19.04 -26.67 -2.03
C GLU A 365 -19.41 -26.82 -0.54
N SER A 366 -18.46 -26.63 0.38
CA SER A 366 -18.70 -26.70 1.83
C SER A 366 -19.17 -25.36 2.43
N ILE A 367 -19.33 -24.29 1.64
CA ILE A 367 -19.82 -23.00 2.13
C ILE A 367 -21.32 -23.10 2.43
N GLU A 368 -21.66 -22.93 3.69
CA GLU A 368 -23.04 -22.85 4.14
C GLU A 368 -23.61 -21.46 3.80
N GLN A 369 -24.90 -21.41 3.39
CA GLN A 369 -25.56 -20.15 3.01
C GLN A 369 -26.84 -19.96 3.80
N ASN A 370 -27.10 -18.72 4.23
CA ASN A 370 -28.30 -18.30 4.95
C ASN A 370 -28.63 -19.22 6.15
N VAL A 371 -27.62 -19.42 6.99
CA VAL A 371 -27.73 -20.25 8.18
C VAL A 371 -27.97 -19.43 9.43
N LEU A 372 -28.73 -19.95 10.37
CA LEU A 372 -28.95 -19.31 11.67
C LEU A 372 -27.86 -19.78 12.64
N VAL A 373 -27.09 -18.84 13.18
CA VAL A 373 -26.02 -19.08 14.15
C VAL A 373 -26.24 -18.16 15.35
N ASP A 374 -26.40 -18.72 16.53
CA ASP A 374 -26.62 -17.96 17.77
C ASP A 374 -27.79 -16.94 17.67
N GLY A 375 -28.82 -17.25 16.89
CA GLY A 375 -29.98 -16.38 16.66
C GLY A 375 -29.80 -15.31 15.57
N LEU A 376 -28.63 -15.26 14.92
CA LEU A 376 -28.33 -14.35 13.81
C LEU A 376 -28.35 -15.06 12.46
N GLU A 377 -28.87 -14.40 11.45
CA GLU A 377 -28.78 -14.87 10.07
C GLU A 377 -27.40 -14.57 9.49
N VAL A 378 -26.63 -15.63 9.24
CA VAL A 378 -25.31 -15.59 8.61
C VAL A 378 -25.50 -15.85 7.11
N MET A 379 -25.16 -14.89 6.28
CA MET A 379 -25.32 -15.01 4.83
C MET A 379 -24.41 -16.09 4.23
N TYR A 380 -23.14 -16.16 4.69
CA TYR A 380 -22.19 -17.20 4.31
C TYR A 380 -21.38 -17.63 5.52
N ARG A 381 -21.14 -18.94 5.63
CA ARG A 381 -20.35 -19.53 6.71
C ARG A 381 -19.35 -20.53 6.15
N ILE A 382 -18.09 -20.40 6.60
CA ILE A 382 -17.01 -21.34 6.30
C ILE A 382 -16.52 -21.92 7.62
N ARG A 383 -16.52 -23.26 7.74
CA ARG A 383 -15.96 -23.96 8.90
C ARG A 383 -14.85 -24.89 8.45
N LEU A 384 -13.69 -24.77 9.11
CA LEU A 384 -12.53 -25.61 8.90
C LEU A 384 -12.04 -26.12 10.26
N GLY A 385 -11.84 -27.43 10.40
CA GLY A 385 -11.41 -28.01 11.67
C GLY A 385 -12.00 -29.39 11.92
N GLU A 386 -12.03 -29.83 13.16
CA GLU A 386 -12.60 -31.14 13.53
C GLU A 386 -14.02 -31.32 13.00
N GLY A 387 -14.23 -32.41 12.26
CA GLY A 387 -15.52 -32.75 11.66
C GLY A 387 -15.85 -32.06 10.33
N SER A 388 -14.97 -31.18 9.79
CA SER A 388 -15.10 -30.65 8.43
C SER A 388 -14.24 -31.47 7.48
N VAL A 389 -14.89 -32.17 6.55
CA VAL A 389 -14.19 -33.03 5.58
C VAL A 389 -13.76 -32.17 4.38
N LEU A 390 -12.54 -31.69 4.38
CA LEU A 390 -11.91 -31.07 3.21
C LEU A 390 -11.34 -32.17 2.32
N GLY A 391 -12.18 -32.72 1.43
CA GLY A 391 -11.72 -33.74 0.48
C GLY A 391 -11.17 -35.04 1.12
N GLY A 392 -11.55 -35.34 2.39
CA GLY A 392 -11.10 -36.53 3.11
C GLY A 392 -10.09 -36.29 4.23
N GLY A 393 -9.62 -35.07 4.46
CA GLY A 393 -8.74 -34.71 5.58
C GLY A 393 -9.46 -33.86 6.64
N SER A 394 -9.20 -34.13 7.93
CA SER A 394 -9.59 -33.25 9.03
C SER A 394 -8.44 -32.29 9.35
N LEU A 395 -8.72 -31.15 10.00
CA LEU A 395 -7.72 -30.21 10.50
C LEU A 395 -7.84 -30.09 12.02
N ASP A 396 -6.74 -29.75 12.68
CA ASP A 396 -6.72 -29.47 14.11
C ASP A 396 -7.39 -28.13 14.44
N GLY A 397 -8.07 -28.05 15.57
CA GLY A 397 -8.75 -26.88 16.06
C GLY A 397 -9.94 -26.45 15.17
N LEU A 398 -10.49 -25.29 15.45
CA LEU A 398 -11.63 -24.75 14.71
C LEU A 398 -11.31 -23.36 14.14
N LEU A 399 -11.53 -23.18 12.85
CA LEU A 399 -11.64 -21.87 12.19
C LEU A 399 -13.07 -21.72 11.67
N GLU A 400 -13.74 -20.67 12.08
CA GLU A 400 -15.08 -20.34 11.62
C GLU A 400 -15.11 -18.89 11.12
N LEU A 401 -15.48 -18.71 9.85
CA LEU A 401 -15.67 -17.40 9.22
C LEU A 401 -17.16 -17.21 8.97
N ARG A 402 -17.74 -16.14 9.51
CA ARG A 402 -19.16 -15.81 9.40
C ARG A 402 -19.32 -14.47 8.72
N PHE A 403 -20.15 -14.38 7.70
CA PHE A 403 -20.32 -13.19 6.87
C PHE A 403 -21.75 -12.69 6.94
N TYR A 404 -21.90 -11.43 7.39
CA TYR A 404 -23.18 -10.80 7.64
C TYR A 404 -23.43 -9.64 6.68
N HIS A 405 -24.67 -9.50 6.25
CA HIS A 405 -25.11 -8.35 5.46
C HIS A 405 -25.72 -7.28 6.40
N ALA A 406 -25.02 -6.17 6.60
CA ALA A 406 -25.54 -5.03 7.34
C ALA A 406 -24.86 -3.71 6.94
N ASP A 407 -25.59 -2.60 7.04
CA ASP A 407 -25.02 -1.26 6.92
C ASP A 407 -24.73 -0.73 8.34
N ILE A 408 -23.56 -0.13 8.54
CA ILE A 408 -23.12 0.46 9.83
C ILE A 408 -24.03 1.59 10.35
N TYR A 409 -24.81 2.19 9.48
CA TYR A 409 -25.77 3.24 9.84
C TYR A 409 -27.15 2.68 10.23
N HIS A 410 -27.31 1.35 10.23
CA HIS A 410 -28.57 0.69 10.55
C HIS A 410 -28.43 -0.09 11.85
N GLU A 411 -29.50 -0.12 12.66
CA GLU A 411 -29.54 -0.85 13.94
C GLU A 411 -29.18 -2.35 13.85
N THR A 412 -29.33 -2.95 12.66
CA THR A 412 -28.88 -4.32 12.40
C THR A 412 -27.39 -4.51 12.65
N PHE A 413 -26.56 -3.51 12.40
CA PHE A 413 -25.14 -3.59 12.69
C PHE A 413 -24.90 -3.71 14.20
N ASP A 414 -25.49 -2.82 14.98
CA ASP A 414 -25.35 -2.83 16.44
C ASP A 414 -25.89 -4.14 17.03
N HIS A 415 -27.04 -4.62 16.54
CA HIS A 415 -27.65 -5.90 16.93
C HIS A 415 -26.73 -7.09 16.64
N ILE A 416 -26.05 -7.14 15.46
CA ILE A 416 -25.08 -8.18 15.16
C ILE A 416 -23.92 -8.12 16.16
N VAL A 417 -23.34 -6.94 16.39
CA VAL A 417 -22.19 -6.76 17.29
C VAL A 417 -22.56 -7.17 18.74
N GLU A 418 -23.72 -6.76 19.22
CA GLU A 418 -24.19 -7.13 20.56
C GLU A 418 -24.37 -8.65 20.71
N ASN A 419 -24.97 -9.29 19.73
CA ASN A 419 -25.21 -10.74 19.80
C ASN A 419 -23.91 -11.55 19.68
N VAL A 420 -22.99 -11.23 18.74
CA VAL A 420 -21.71 -11.93 18.63
C VAL A 420 -20.86 -11.71 19.90
N SER A 421 -20.92 -10.54 20.50
CA SER A 421 -20.20 -10.22 21.75
C SER A 421 -20.77 -10.92 22.97
N SER A 422 -22.08 -11.27 23.00
CA SER A 422 -22.73 -11.92 24.12
C SER A 422 -22.39 -13.40 24.21
N GLY A 423 -22.19 -14.08 23.09
CA GLY A 423 -21.86 -15.51 23.03
C GLY A 423 -20.40 -15.79 23.43
N SER A 424 -19.47 -14.94 23.02
CA SER A 424 -18.04 -15.01 23.36
C SER A 424 -17.45 -13.60 23.27
N PRO A 425 -16.59 -13.17 24.18
CA PRO A 425 -16.05 -11.83 24.13
C PRO A 425 -15.22 -11.62 22.86
N LEU A 426 -15.45 -10.49 22.16
CA LEU A 426 -14.58 -10.07 21.07
C LEU A 426 -13.18 -9.78 21.60
N THR A 427 -12.17 -10.37 20.97
CA THR A 427 -10.76 -10.17 21.33
C THR A 427 -10.09 -9.13 20.47
N TYR A 428 -10.70 -8.79 19.31
CA TYR A 428 -10.15 -7.85 18.35
C TYR A 428 -11.22 -7.33 17.39
N CYS A 429 -11.18 -6.05 17.02
CA CYS A 429 -12.04 -5.46 16.01
C CYS A 429 -11.21 -4.70 14.97
N ALA A 430 -11.50 -4.90 13.68
CA ALA A 430 -10.89 -4.16 12.59
C ALA A 430 -11.95 -3.46 11.74
N VAL A 431 -11.78 -2.16 11.45
CA VAL A 431 -12.70 -1.35 10.67
C VAL A 431 -12.02 -0.91 9.39
N CYS A 432 -12.49 -1.42 8.24
CA CYS A 432 -11.78 -1.46 6.97
C CYS A 432 -12.54 -0.87 5.78
N PHE A 433 -13.46 0.08 6.00
CA PHE A 433 -14.14 0.76 4.89
C PHE A 433 -13.20 1.70 4.14
N SER A 434 -13.53 2.00 2.88
CA SER A 434 -12.80 2.97 2.08
C SER A 434 -13.09 4.43 2.47
N ASP A 435 -14.16 4.65 3.20
CA ASP A 435 -14.60 5.98 3.64
C ASP A 435 -14.23 6.22 5.12
N ALA A 436 -13.48 7.30 5.37
CA ALA A 436 -12.96 7.63 6.70
C ALA A 436 -14.08 7.90 7.73
N MET A 437 -15.18 8.55 7.31
CA MET A 437 -16.31 8.83 8.23
C MET A 437 -17.03 7.55 8.62
N ARG A 438 -17.17 6.59 7.70
CA ARG A 438 -17.71 5.27 8.02
C ARG A 438 -16.82 4.54 9.01
N ASN A 439 -15.50 4.59 8.84
CA ASN A 439 -14.57 3.98 9.76
C ASN A 439 -14.70 4.57 11.17
N ILE A 440 -14.77 5.89 11.28
CA ILE A 440 -14.94 6.58 12.57
C ILE A 440 -16.28 6.21 13.20
N THR A 441 -17.38 6.25 12.45
CA THR A 441 -18.71 5.91 12.95
C THR A 441 -18.76 4.45 13.45
N ALA A 442 -18.26 3.51 12.66
CA ALA A 442 -18.24 2.10 13.06
C ALA A 442 -17.35 1.87 14.29
N ALA A 443 -16.16 2.48 14.34
CA ALA A 443 -15.25 2.31 15.47
C ALA A 443 -15.82 2.88 16.78
N THR A 444 -16.49 4.02 16.73
CA THR A 444 -17.12 4.61 17.90
C THR A 444 -18.36 3.84 18.35
N SER A 445 -19.13 3.27 17.44
CA SER A 445 -20.25 2.36 17.78
C SER A 445 -19.71 1.07 18.43
N LEU A 446 -18.70 0.45 17.85
CA LEU A 446 -18.04 -0.74 18.39
C LEU A 446 -17.50 -0.47 19.81
N GLU A 447 -16.78 0.62 20.01
CA GLU A 447 -16.21 0.98 21.30
C GLU A 447 -17.31 1.18 22.37
N LYS A 448 -18.42 1.81 21.98
CA LYS A 448 -19.58 1.97 22.87
C LYS A 448 -20.16 0.60 23.29
N ILE A 449 -20.35 -0.32 22.35
CA ILE A 449 -20.89 -1.65 22.63
C ILE A 449 -19.92 -2.47 23.50
N LEU A 450 -18.63 -2.46 23.16
CA LEU A 450 -17.59 -3.14 23.97
C LEU A 450 -17.55 -2.61 25.39
N ARG A 451 -17.73 -1.32 25.60
CA ARG A 451 -17.83 -0.70 26.92
C ARG A 451 -19.07 -1.18 27.68
N MET A 452 -20.22 -1.25 27.01
CA MET A 452 -21.47 -1.78 27.61
C MET A 452 -21.29 -3.24 28.04
N MET A 453 -20.52 -4.03 27.28
CA MET A 453 -20.20 -5.42 27.59
C MET A 453 -19.02 -5.59 28.57
N ASN A 454 -18.49 -4.49 29.12
CA ASN A 454 -17.32 -4.48 29.99
C ASN A 454 -16.06 -5.13 29.37
N ASN A 455 -15.91 -5.00 28.06
CA ASN A 455 -14.80 -5.57 27.28
C ASN A 455 -13.87 -4.46 26.73
N LEU A 456 -13.28 -3.68 27.63
CA LEU A 456 -12.49 -2.48 27.29
C LEU A 456 -11.09 -2.78 26.73
N ASN A 457 -10.62 -4.01 26.84
CA ASN A 457 -9.28 -4.39 26.41
C ASN A 457 -9.25 -4.86 24.93
N ALA A 458 -10.42 -5.06 24.30
CA ALA A 458 -10.47 -5.45 22.89
C ALA A 458 -10.08 -4.25 22.03
N PRO A 459 -8.98 -4.32 21.27
CA PRO A 459 -8.57 -3.22 20.39
C PRO A 459 -9.54 -3.08 19.22
N VAL A 460 -9.88 -1.82 18.92
CA VAL A 460 -10.64 -1.43 17.72
C VAL A 460 -9.69 -0.68 16.79
N VAL A 461 -9.22 -1.35 15.76
CA VAL A 461 -8.26 -0.78 14.81
C VAL A 461 -9.01 -0.30 13.58
N LEU A 462 -8.81 0.95 13.18
CA LEU A 462 -9.52 1.53 12.04
C LEU A 462 -8.58 2.12 10.98
N ALA A 463 -8.99 2.00 9.71
CA ALA A 463 -8.34 2.65 8.59
C ALA A 463 -8.78 4.12 8.52
N SER A 464 -7.86 5.06 8.74
CA SER A 464 -8.15 6.49 8.64
C SER A 464 -6.92 7.35 8.34
N ASP A 465 -7.15 8.56 7.81
CA ASP A 465 -6.10 9.56 7.68
C ASP A 465 -5.82 10.21 9.05
N ARG A 466 -4.64 9.98 9.60
CA ARG A 466 -4.20 10.57 10.88
C ARG A 466 -4.23 12.11 10.90
N LYS A 467 -4.31 12.75 9.72
CA LYS A 467 -4.40 14.20 9.61
C LYS A 467 -5.81 14.75 9.77
N GLU A 468 -6.80 13.89 9.89
CA GLU A 468 -8.14 14.35 10.21
C GLU A 468 -8.19 14.79 11.68
N ARG A 469 -8.70 16.01 11.94
CA ARG A 469 -8.78 16.58 13.29
C ARG A 469 -9.56 15.69 14.27
N ILE A 470 -10.55 14.96 13.78
CA ILE A 470 -11.32 14.02 14.60
C ILE A 470 -10.41 12.90 15.11
N MET A 471 -9.47 12.44 14.29
CA MET A 471 -8.54 11.40 14.70
C MET A 471 -7.52 11.90 15.72
N GLU A 472 -7.03 13.15 15.56
CA GLU A 472 -6.20 13.80 16.57
C GLU A 472 -6.97 13.88 17.91
N TYR A 473 -8.24 14.28 17.87
CA TYR A 473 -9.08 14.34 19.05
C TYR A 473 -9.29 12.97 19.73
N LEU A 474 -9.54 11.90 18.97
CA LEU A 474 -9.71 10.54 19.51
C LEU A 474 -8.42 10.04 20.17
N GLN A 475 -7.26 10.37 19.59
CA GLN A 475 -5.96 9.99 20.16
C GLN A 475 -5.58 10.82 21.40
N GLU A 476 -5.94 12.12 21.43
CA GLU A 476 -5.69 12.99 22.59
C GLU A 476 -6.60 12.67 23.78
N ASN A 477 -7.77 12.08 23.54
CA ASN A 477 -8.74 11.68 24.57
C ASN A 477 -8.68 10.16 24.84
N ASP A 478 -7.49 9.65 25.06
CA ASP A 478 -7.20 8.23 25.29
C ASP A 478 -7.96 7.62 26.47
N LYS A 479 -8.38 8.42 27.48
CA LYS A 479 -9.21 7.94 28.60
C LYS A 479 -10.59 7.48 28.16
N GLN A 480 -11.17 8.13 27.15
CA GLN A 480 -12.52 7.84 26.65
C GLN A 480 -12.52 6.84 25.49
N PHE A 481 -11.46 6.86 24.66
CA PHE A 481 -11.34 6.05 23.44
C PHE A 481 -10.08 5.17 23.45
N LYS A 482 -9.73 4.64 24.61
CA LYS A 482 -8.51 3.86 24.85
C LYS A 482 -8.35 2.65 23.95
N SER A 483 -9.47 2.05 23.55
CA SER A 483 -9.48 0.86 22.68
C SER A 483 -9.31 1.18 21.19
N ILE A 484 -9.40 2.47 20.78
CA ILE A 484 -9.34 2.86 19.35
C ILE A 484 -7.91 3.14 18.92
N PHE A 485 -7.46 2.43 17.87
CA PHE A 485 -6.14 2.54 17.27
C PHE A 485 -6.26 2.81 15.77
N VAL A 486 -5.43 3.72 15.26
CA VAL A 486 -5.41 4.06 13.83
C VAL A 486 -4.39 3.22 13.09
N MET A 487 -4.81 2.50 12.06
CA MET A 487 -3.91 1.81 11.14
C MET A 487 -3.01 2.80 10.40
N ALA A 488 -1.83 2.36 10.02
CA ALA A 488 -1.02 3.11 9.07
C ALA A 488 -1.76 3.28 7.74
N GLU A 489 -1.75 4.52 7.22
CA GLU A 489 -2.37 4.80 5.94
C GLU A 489 -1.56 4.23 4.78
N GLU A 490 -2.25 3.96 3.67
CA GLU A 490 -1.63 3.59 2.39
C GLU A 490 -0.46 4.51 2.02
N ARG A 491 -0.60 5.82 2.30
CA ARG A 491 0.45 6.82 2.04
C ARG A 491 1.75 6.56 2.79
N ASN A 492 1.71 5.97 3.97
CA ASN A 492 2.92 5.69 4.75
C ASN A 492 3.81 4.65 4.08
N PHE A 493 3.24 3.81 3.21
CA PHE A 493 3.96 2.83 2.40
C PHE A 493 4.55 3.43 1.12
N LEU A 494 4.07 4.62 0.70
CA LEU A 494 4.50 5.30 -0.51
C LEU A 494 5.72 6.22 -0.25
N THR A 495 6.75 5.68 0.36
CA THR A 495 8.07 6.31 0.50
C THR A 495 9.13 5.46 -0.19
N ILE A 496 10.11 6.12 -0.80
CA ILE A 496 11.14 5.40 -1.55
C ILE A 496 11.99 4.50 -0.65
N ASP A 497 12.25 4.93 0.59
CA ASP A 497 12.99 4.12 1.55
C ASP A 497 12.25 2.81 1.83
N ARG A 498 10.95 2.88 2.12
CA ARG A 498 10.14 1.71 2.42
C ARG A 498 9.97 0.78 1.21
N ILE A 499 9.83 1.35 0.00
CA ILE A 499 9.74 0.57 -1.25
C ILE A 499 11.05 -0.15 -1.55
N ARG A 500 12.22 0.50 -1.32
CA ARG A 500 13.54 -0.08 -1.65
C ARG A 500 14.08 -1.01 -0.57
N THR A 501 13.89 -0.65 0.69
CA THR A 501 14.33 -1.52 1.80
C THR A 501 13.46 -2.75 1.91
N ASP A 502 12.18 -2.62 1.49
CA ASP A 502 11.16 -3.66 1.60
C ASP A 502 11.37 -4.48 2.89
N GLU A 503 11.30 -3.77 4.04
CA GLU A 503 11.69 -4.32 5.35
C GLU A 503 10.97 -5.64 5.65
N GLU A 504 9.71 -5.74 5.20
CA GLU A 504 8.92 -6.94 5.37
C GLU A 504 9.41 -8.08 4.48
N GLU A 505 9.85 -7.78 3.26
CA GLU A 505 10.47 -8.78 2.39
C GLU A 505 11.85 -9.15 2.91
N ARG A 506 12.61 -8.22 3.46
CA ARG A 506 13.88 -8.48 4.10
C ARG A 506 13.73 -9.46 5.27
N GLN A 507 12.75 -9.23 6.14
CA GLN A 507 12.46 -10.16 7.25
C GLN A 507 12.06 -11.55 6.74
N ALA A 508 11.24 -11.61 5.69
CA ALA A 508 10.84 -12.89 5.09
C ALA A 508 12.01 -13.62 4.41
N LYS A 509 12.92 -12.89 3.74
CA LYS A 509 14.17 -13.42 3.16
C LYS A 509 15.07 -13.99 4.24
N GLU A 510 15.33 -13.21 5.29
CA GLU A 510 16.15 -13.64 6.43
C GLU A 510 15.56 -14.87 7.11
N PHE A 511 14.25 -14.87 7.33
CA PHE A 511 13.55 -15.99 7.92
C PHE A 511 13.69 -17.24 7.06
N ASN A 512 13.42 -17.14 5.77
CA ASN A 512 13.54 -18.27 4.85
C ASN A 512 14.97 -18.80 4.76
N TYR A 513 15.95 -17.90 4.68
CA TYR A 513 17.36 -18.27 4.61
C TYR A 513 17.80 -19.03 5.87
N LYS A 514 17.46 -18.51 7.06
CA LYS A 514 17.72 -19.17 8.33
C LYS A 514 17.01 -20.53 8.42
N TYR A 515 15.73 -20.59 8.03
CA TYR A 515 14.97 -21.82 7.97
C TYR A 515 15.65 -22.87 7.09
N ASN A 516 16.09 -22.50 5.89
CA ASN A 516 16.77 -23.42 4.97
C ASN A 516 18.13 -23.88 5.51
N LEU A 517 18.94 -22.95 6.06
CA LEU A 517 20.21 -23.29 6.67
C LEU A 517 20.05 -24.30 7.81
N LEU A 518 19.09 -24.03 8.68
CA LEU A 518 18.87 -24.85 9.89
C LEU A 518 18.24 -26.20 9.55
N SER A 519 17.29 -26.25 8.63
CA SER A 519 16.66 -27.50 8.20
C SER A 519 17.57 -28.42 7.39
N GLN A 520 18.60 -27.87 6.71
CA GLN A 520 19.55 -28.63 5.90
C GLN A 520 20.83 -29.00 6.64
N ASN A 521 21.24 -28.20 7.63
CA ASN A 521 22.51 -28.35 8.37
C ASN A 521 22.31 -28.18 9.87
N MET A 522 21.61 -29.08 10.51
CA MET A 522 21.26 -29.02 11.94
C MET A 522 22.43 -29.11 12.92
N LYS A 523 23.66 -29.25 12.42
CA LYS A 523 24.89 -29.13 13.25
C LYS A 523 25.30 -27.69 13.53
N LEU A 524 24.57 -26.70 12.93
CA LEU A 524 24.84 -25.31 13.13
C LEU A 524 24.03 -24.80 14.36
N ASP A 525 24.74 -24.45 15.41
CA ASP A 525 24.14 -23.70 16.51
C ASP A 525 23.77 -22.25 16.09
N SER A 526 23.07 -21.54 16.94
CA SER A 526 22.63 -20.16 16.61
C SER A 526 23.81 -19.19 16.34
N ASN A 527 25.00 -19.46 16.90
CA ASN A 527 26.23 -18.68 16.66
C ASN A 527 26.82 -19.01 15.30
N ALA A 528 26.83 -20.30 14.95
CA ALA A 528 27.29 -20.78 13.65
C ALA A 528 26.41 -20.25 12.51
N VAL A 529 25.09 -20.17 12.70
CA VAL A 529 24.17 -19.55 11.72
C VAL A 529 24.50 -18.09 11.46
N LYS A 530 24.82 -17.31 12.51
CA LYS A 530 25.26 -15.91 12.33
C LYS A 530 26.57 -15.79 11.57
N ALA A 531 27.48 -16.74 11.78
CA ALA A 531 28.81 -16.76 11.13
C ALA A 531 28.73 -17.18 9.65
N VAL A 532 27.68 -17.93 9.25
CA VAL A 532 27.50 -18.44 7.87
C VAL A 532 26.45 -17.62 7.10
N PHE A 533 25.86 -16.58 7.72
CA PHE A 533 24.88 -15.74 7.05
C PHE A 533 25.51 -14.96 5.91
N ASP A 534 25.07 -15.26 4.68
CA ASP A 534 25.53 -14.63 3.44
C ASP A 534 24.36 -13.91 2.78
N GLU A 535 24.41 -12.58 2.78
CA GLU A 535 23.37 -11.73 2.23
C GLU A 535 23.23 -11.88 0.70
N GLU A 536 24.34 -12.09 -0.01
CA GLU A 536 24.33 -12.28 -1.47
C GLU A 536 23.69 -13.63 -1.85
N GLU A 537 24.01 -14.70 -1.13
CA GLU A 537 23.41 -16.00 -1.36
C GLU A 537 21.93 -16.02 -0.94
N MET A 538 21.56 -15.33 0.14
CA MET A 538 20.16 -15.13 0.55
C MET A 538 19.34 -14.47 -0.57
N GLU A 539 19.84 -13.37 -1.12
CA GLU A 539 19.17 -12.67 -2.23
C GLU A 539 19.07 -13.54 -3.48
N LYS A 540 20.10 -14.32 -3.77
CA LYS A 540 20.12 -15.23 -4.92
C LYS A 540 19.11 -16.37 -4.76
N GLN A 541 19.02 -16.97 -3.56
CA GLN A 541 18.02 -18.01 -3.26
C GLN A 541 16.60 -17.43 -3.33
N TRP A 542 16.38 -16.25 -2.78
CA TRP A 542 15.08 -15.58 -2.83
C TRP A 542 14.62 -15.32 -4.26
N ARG A 543 15.50 -14.81 -5.13
CA ARG A 543 15.18 -14.55 -6.55
C ARG A 543 14.80 -15.81 -7.33
N LYS A 544 15.38 -16.95 -6.99
CA LYS A 544 15.05 -18.25 -7.63
C LYS A 544 13.77 -18.89 -7.10
N MET A 545 13.20 -18.35 -6.03
CA MET A 545 12.06 -18.95 -5.37
C MET A 545 10.76 -18.55 -6.09
N PRO A 546 9.85 -19.49 -6.42
CA PRO A 546 8.51 -19.19 -6.92
C PRO A 546 7.75 -18.24 -6.01
N ILE A 547 6.92 -17.36 -6.58
CA ILE A 547 6.17 -16.34 -5.81
C ILE A 547 5.35 -16.97 -4.70
N PHE A 548 4.70 -18.09 -4.96
CA PHE A 548 3.93 -18.82 -3.95
C PHE A 548 4.78 -19.18 -2.71
N LYS A 549 6.00 -19.67 -2.91
CA LYS A 549 6.93 -19.99 -1.80
C LYS A 549 7.40 -18.73 -1.07
N ARG A 550 7.64 -17.62 -1.79
CA ARG A 550 7.92 -16.33 -1.17
C ARG A 550 6.75 -15.87 -0.29
N ASN A 551 5.50 -16.00 -0.77
CA ASN A 551 4.31 -15.68 0.01
C ASN A 551 4.17 -16.56 1.25
N SER A 552 4.51 -17.85 1.16
CA SER A 552 4.56 -18.75 2.32
C SER A 552 5.58 -18.28 3.36
N SER A 553 6.78 -17.88 2.90
CA SER A 553 7.83 -17.34 3.78
C SER A 553 7.44 -15.99 4.41
N ARG A 554 6.74 -15.12 3.66
CA ARG A 554 6.18 -13.86 4.20
C ARG A 554 5.14 -14.15 5.29
N ALA A 555 4.22 -15.09 5.06
CA ALA A 555 3.23 -15.48 6.07
C ALA A 555 3.87 -16.12 7.31
N MET A 556 4.93 -16.90 7.14
CA MET A 556 5.69 -17.50 8.22
C MET A 556 6.46 -16.46 9.04
N SER A 557 7.09 -15.50 8.39
CA SER A 557 7.79 -14.36 9.01
C SER A 557 6.81 -13.43 9.73
N SER A 558 5.67 -13.12 9.12
CA SER A 558 4.60 -12.32 9.69
C SER A 558 4.07 -12.89 11.01
N HIS A 559 3.99 -14.22 11.12
CA HIS A 559 3.65 -14.92 12.36
C HIS A 559 4.78 -14.94 13.41
N GLY A 560 5.95 -14.39 13.08
CA GLY A 560 7.13 -14.38 13.96
C GLY A 560 6.88 -13.71 15.32
N ASN A 561 6.06 -12.65 15.38
CA ASN A 561 5.72 -12.01 16.66
C ASN A 561 4.95 -12.95 17.60
N VAL A 562 4.05 -13.79 17.07
CA VAL A 562 3.34 -14.81 17.86
C VAL A 562 4.32 -15.85 18.38
N LYS A 563 5.23 -16.33 17.51
CA LYS A 563 6.28 -17.30 17.90
C LYS A 563 7.19 -16.75 18.99
N LYS A 564 7.66 -15.50 18.84
CA LYS A 564 8.47 -14.80 19.86
C LYS A 564 7.74 -14.68 21.19
N MET A 565 6.48 -14.28 21.15
CA MET A 565 5.65 -14.17 22.33
C MET A 565 5.53 -15.54 23.04
N LEU A 566 5.25 -16.60 22.30
CA LEU A 566 5.15 -17.94 22.85
C LEU A 566 6.48 -18.42 23.43
N LEU A 567 7.59 -18.31 22.72
CA LEU A 567 8.93 -18.68 23.17
C LEU A 567 9.38 -17.91 24.41
N SER A 568 8.95 -16.65 24.55
CA SER A 568 9.31 -15.80 25.70
C SER A 568 8.47 -16.06 26.96
N ASN A 569 7.28 -16.63 26.80
CA ASN A 569 6.30 -16.76 27.87
C ASN A 569 5.93 -18.22 28.21
N THR A 570 6.46 -19.21 27.47
CA THR A 570 6.23 -20.62 27.77
C THR A 570 7.49 -21.25 28.40
N PRO A 571 7.38 -22.41 29.06
CA PRO A 571 8.54 -23.15 29.54
C PRO A 571 9.57 -23.37 28.43
N ASN A 572 10.84 -23.24 28.77
CA ASN A 572 11.93 -23.19 27.81
C ASN A 572 11.97 -24.41 26.89
N LEU A 573 11.72 -24.18 25.59
CA LEU A 573 12.09 -25.11 24.55
C LEU A 573 13.61 -24.96 24.28
N SER A 574 14.39 -25.99 24.53
CA SER A 574 15.82 -25.91 24.33
C SER A 574 16.18 -26.17 22.86
N TRP A 575 17.24 -25.48 22.38
CA TRP A 575 17.79 -25.72 21.05
C TRP A 575 18.19 -27.19 20.84
N LYS A 576 18.76 -27.86 21.88
CA LYS A 576 19.15 -29.25 21.83
C LYS A 576 17.98 -30.20 21.57
N GLU A 577 16.83 -29.95 22.18
CA GLU A 577 15.65 -30.78 21.97
C GLU A 577 15.14 -30.66 20.54
N VAL A 578 15.15 -29.45 19.95
CA VAL A 578 14.79 -29.27 18.55
C VAL A 578 15.84 -29.86 17.61
N GLU A 579 17.13 -29.71 17.93
CA GLU A 579 18.24 -30.33 17.16
C GLU A 579 18.10 -31.84 17.09
N GLU A 580 17.66 -32.50 18.17
CA GLU A 580 17.47 -33.94 18.21
C GLU A 580 16.37 -34.42 17.23
N VAL A 581 15.30 -33.63 17.01
CA VAL A 581 14.30 -33.92 15.98
C VAL A 581 14.92 -34.14 14.60
N PHE A 582 16.00 -33.41 14.29
CA PHE A 582 16.65 -33.48 12.98
C PHE A 582 17.79 -34.50 12.93
N ARG A 583 18.28 -34.98 14.10
CA ARG A 583 19.26 -36.06 14.18
C ARG A 583 18.68 -37.44 13.96
N ILE A 584 17.38 -37.57 14.28
CA ILE A 584 16.67 -38.85 14.11
C ILE A 584 16.35 -39.02 12.62
N GLU A 585 17.05 -39.93 11.95
CA GLU A 585 16.87 -40.17 10.50
C GLU A 585 15.60 -40.96 10.18
N ASP A 586 15.23 -41.93 11.03
CA ASP A 586 14.03 -42.71 10.87
C ASP A 586 12.77 -41.86 11.14
N ASP A 587 11.88 -41.77 10.15
CA ASP A 587 10.71 -40.89 10.20
C ASP A 587 9.72 -41.29 11.29
N GLN A 588 9.54 -42.59 11.55
CA GLN A 588 8.62 -43.06 12.59
C GLN A 588 9.17 -42.76 13.99
N ALA A 589 10.45 -43.05 14.23
CA ALA A 589 11.12 -42.70 15.48
C ALA A 589 11.14 -41.18 15.71
N ASN A 590 11.25 -40.38 14.64
CA ASN A 590 11.16 -38.94 14.69
C ASN A 590 9.81 -38.47 15.18
N VAL A 591 8.72 -38.99 14.62
CA VAL A 591 7.35 -38.70 15.04
C VAL A 591 7.11 -39.13 16.49
N GLU A 592 7.64 -40.29 16.91
CA GLU A 592 7.52 -40.72 18.31
C GLU A 592 8.23 -39.74 19.25
N TYR A 593 9.44 -39.28 18.90
CA TYR A 593 10.19 -38.29 19.68
C TYR A 593 9.43 -36.95 19.78
N ILE A 594 8.92 -36.44 18.66
CA ILE A 594 8.12 -35.19 18.63
C ILE A 594 6.90 -35.33 19.53
N ASN A 595 6.15 -36.43 19.40
CA ASN A 595 4.91 -36.65 20.18
C ASN A 595 5.15 -36.92 21.67
N ALA A 596 6.34 -37.43 22.05
CA ALA A 596 6.74 -37.61 23.43
C ALA A 596 7.13 -36.30 24.14
N ASN A 597 7.56 -35.28 23.39
CA ASN A 597 7.85 -33.95 23.91
C ASN A 597 6.65 -33.03 23.67
N GLU A 598 5.92 -32.75 24.75
CA GLU A 598 4.65 -32.01 24.66
C GLU A 598 4.82 -30.59 24.08
N MET A 599 5.93 -29.90 24.39
CA MET A 599 6.19 -28.57 23.87
C MET A 599 6.53 -28.61 22.36
N ILE A 600 7.41 -29.49 21.93
CA ILE A 600 7.76 -29.68 20.51
C ILE A 600 6.50 -30.03 19.73
N LYS A 601 5.70 -30.97 20.25
CA LYS A 601 4.42 -31.37 19.65
C LYS A 601 3.48 -30.19 19.47
N ASN A 602 3.21 -29.42 20.53
CA ASN A 602 2.27 -28.30 20.45
C ASN A 602 2.74 -27.21 19.48
N PHE A 603 4.05 -26.89 19.45
CA PHE A 603 4.59 -25.91 18.50
C PHE A 603 4.58 -26.43 17.05
N SER A 604 4.87 -27.72 16.84
CA SER A 604 4.73 -28.35 15.52
C SER A 604 3.28 -28.33 15.04
N MET A 605 2.33 -28.74 15.89
CA MET A 605 0.90 -28.69 15.58
C MET A 605 0.42 -27.26 15.26
N LEU A 606 0.89 -26.26 16.03
CA LEU A 606 0.56 -24.86 15.81
C LEU A 606 1.02 -24.38 14.43
N GLU A 607 2.27 -24.62 14.09
CA GLU A 607 2.82 -24.20 12.80
C GLU A 607 2.16 -24.98 11.64
N HIS A 608 1.95 -26.27 11.82
CA HIS A 608 1.24 -27.08 10.84
C HIS A 608 -0.16 -26.54 10.54
N ARG A 609 -0.92 -26.22 11.60
CA ARG A 609 -2.25 -25.62 11.50
C ARG A 609 -2.20 -24.25 10.76
N ARG A 610 -1.26 -23.37 11.13
CA ARG A 610 -1.05 -22.09 10.44
C ARG A 610 -0.75 -22.30 8.96
N TRP A 611 0.14 -23.25 8.64
CA TRP A 611 0.48 -23.60 7.28
C TRP A 611 -0.71 -24.16 6.49
N CYS A 612 -1.50 -25.05 7.07
CA CYS A 612 -2.73 -25.54 6.45
C CYS A 612 -3.70 -24.40 6.10
N TYR A 613 -3.93 -23.46 7.02
CA TYR A 613 -4.78 -22.31 6.73
C TYR A 613 -4.20 -21.42 5.62
N PHE A 614 -2.89 -21.19 5.62
CA PHE A 614 -2.25 -20.48 4.53
C PHE A 614 -2.47 -21.18 3.18
N MET A 615 -2.30 -22.50 3.13
CA MET A 615 -2.52 -23.27 1.90
C MET A 615 -3.96 -23.16 1.41
N ILE A 616 -4.94 -23.35 2.30
CA ILE A 616 -6.37 -23.28 2.00
C ILE A 616 -6.77 -21.89 1.50
N LEU A 617 -6.31 -20.82 2.15
CA LEU A 617 -6.56 -19.44 1.75
C LEU A 617 -5.93 -19.07 0.40
N ASN A 618 -4.96 -19.86 -0.07
CA ASN A 618 -4.35 -19.73 -1.39
C ASN A 618 -4.89 -20.74 -2.42
N GLY A 619 -6.02 -21.41 -2.08
CA GLY A 619 -6.77 -22.26 -2.99
C GLY A 619 -6.34 -23.72 -3.04
N TYR A 620 -5.40 -24.15 -2.19
CA TYR A 620 -5.00 -25.54 -2.11
C TYR A 620 -6.05 -26.38 -1.37
N ALA A 621 -6.18 -27.62 -1.81
CA ALA A 621 -7.00 -28.63 -1.16
C ALA A 621 -6.19 -29.89 -0.85
N TYR A 622 -6.68 -30.68 0.08
CA TYR A 622 -6.14 -32.01 0.33
C TYR A 622 -6.35 -32.94 -0.87
N VAL A 623 -5.36 -33.77 -1.13
CA VAL A 623 -5.44 -34.88 -2.09
C VAL A 623 -4.73 -36.09 -1.50
N ASP A 624 -5.30 -37.27 -1.68
CA ASP A 624 -4.62 -38.51 -1.34
C ASP A 624 -3.70 -38.89 -2.51
N GLY A 625 -2.41 -38.54 -2.40
CA GLY A 625 -1.46 -38.80 -3.48
C GLY A 625 -0.22 -37.91 -3.44
N VAL A 626 0.15 -37.38 -4.63
CA VAL A 626 1.33 -36.56 -4.81
C VAL A 626 0.93 -35.08 -4.93
N LYS A 627 1.72 -34.19 -4.35
CA LYS A 627 1.54 -32.75 -4.47
C LYS A 627 1.51 -32.31 -5.93
N ASN A 628 0.54 -31.45 -6.28
CA ASN A 628 0.41 -30.86 -7.59
C ASN A 628 0.12 -29.34 -7.48
N ASP A 629 1.15 -28.53 -7.69
CA ASP A 629 1.04 -27.05 -7.55
C ASP A 629 0.14 -26.44 -8.63
N MET A 630 0.07 -27.03 -9.86
CA MET A 630 -0.81 -26.52 -10.92
C MET A 630 -2.30 -26.74 -10.60
N ARG A 631 -2.63 -27.84 -9.93
CA ARG A 631 -4.00 -28.14 -9.46
C ARG A 631 -4.29 -27.60 -8.08
N LYS A 632 -3.28 -27.02 -7.43
CA LYS A 632 -3.34 -26.59 -6.03
C LYS A 632 -3.78 -27.72 -5.10
N GLU A 633 -3.17 -28.89 -5.25
CA GLU A 633 -3.40 -30.08 -4.47
C GLU A 633 -2.17 -30.41 -3.61
N ASN A 634 -2.42 -30.69 -2.32
CA ASN A 634 -1.33 -31.02 -1.40
C ASN A 634 -1.76 -32.10 -0.39
N PRO A 635 -1.03 -33.25 -0.32
CA PRO A 635 -1.38 -34.36 0.57
C PRO A 635 -1.07 -34.11 2.05
N CYS A 636 -0.40 -33.00 2.39
CA CYS A 636 -0.07 -32.64 3.78
C CYS A 636 -1.10 -31.70 4.43
N ILE A 637 -2.18 -31.32 3.75
CA ILE A 637 -3.28 -30.53 4.35
C ILE A 637 -4.15 -31.46 5.19
N LEU A 638 -3.67 -31.83 6.37
CA LEU A 638 -4.24 -32.85 7.26
C LEU A 638 -4.22 -32.35 8.71
N SER A 639 -4.93 -33.07 9.60
CA SER A 639 -4.69 -32.93 11.04
C SER A 639 -3.28 -33.43 11.39
N TRP A 640 -2.71 -32.94 12.50
CA TRP A 640 -1.41 -33.42 12.96
C TRP A 640 -1.36 -34.95 13.11
N LYS A 641 -2.42 -35.54 13.64
CA LYS A 641 -2.54 -36.99 13.79
C LYS A 641 -2.44 -37.69 12.44
N ASP A 642 -3.26 -37.27 11.47
CA ASP A 642 -3.26 -37.86 10.13
C ASP A 642 -1.95 -37.59 9.37
N LEU A 643 -1.30 -36.46 9.58
CA LEU A 643 0.03 -36.16 9.02
C LEU A 643 1.06 -37.15 9.56
N CYS A 644 1.12 -37.35 10.87
CA CYS A 644 2.03 -38.29 11.50
C CYS A 644 1.84 -39.74 11.03
N GLU A 645 0.60 -40.13 10.77
CA GLU A 645 0.27 -41.47 10.29
C GLU A 645 0.56 -41.66 8.78
N LYS A 646 0.21 -40.69 7.95
CA LYS A 646 0.25 -40.83 6.48
C LYS A 646 1.52 -40.26 5.84
N LYS A 647 2.15 -39.24 6.46
CA LYS A 647 3.26 -38.46 5.92
C LYS A 647 4.29 -38.09 6.99
N PRO A 648 4.82 -39.11 7.75
CA PRO A 648 5.73 -38.86 8.88
C PRO A 648 6.98 -38.06 8.49
N GLU A 649 7.46 -38.19 7.25
CA GLU A 649 8.64 -37.50 6.73
C GLU A 649 8.52 -35.98 6.75
N TYR A 650 7.29 -35.42 6.85
CA TYR A 650 7.08 -33.96 6.85
C TYR A 650 6.95 -33.36 8.26
N CYS A 651 6.70 -34.15 9.30
CA CYS A 651 6.44 -33.67 10.66
C CYS A 651 7.59 -32.84 11.25
N ARG A 652 8.83 -33.15 10.91
CA ARG A 652 10.03 -32.44 11.39
C ARG A 652 10.13 -30.99 10.91
N TYR A 653 9.50 -30.65 9.77
CA TYR A 653 9.65 -29.32 9.18
C TYR A 653 8.82 -28.25 9.88
N ASP A 654 7.76 -28.62 10.58
CA ASP A 654 6.90 -27.67 11.25
C ASP A 654 7.60 -27.02 12.46
N ILE A 655 8.34 -27.79 13.28
CA ILE A 655 9.12 -27.22 14.38
C ILE A 655 10.29 -26.37 13.89
N ALA A 656 10.83 -26.64 12.69
CA ALA A 656 11.90 -25.85 12.10
C ALA A 656 11.49 -24.38 11.90
N ALA A 657 10.21 -24.09 11.74
CA ALA A 657 9.69 -22.74 11.60
C ALA A 657 9.83 -21.88 12.89
N PHE A 658 10.18 -22.47 14.02
CA PHE A 658 10.50 -21.75 15.25
C PHE A 658 11.99 -21.42 15.38
N LEU A 659 12.87 -22.15 14.69
CA LEU A 659 14.33 -22.00 14.79
C LEU A 659 14.83 -20.57 14.53
N PRO A 660 14.31 -19.82 13.53
CA PRO A 660 14.76 -18.46 13.30
C PRO A 660 14.49 -17.50 14.47
N GLU A 661 13.51 -17.82 15.33
CA GLU A 661 13.12 -17.02 16.50
C GLU A 661 13.71 -17.55 17.82
N MET A 662 14.26 -18.76 17.83
CA MET A 662 14.99 -19.30 18.99
C MET A 662 16.36 -18.60 19.07
N ARG A 663 16.69 -18.03 20.24
CA ARG A 663 17.95 -17.32 20.49
C ARG A 663 18.92 -18.13 21.33
#